data_4f800405c7f5e77197bd2466be150ce0
#
_entry.id   4f800405c7f5e77197bd2466be150ce0
#
_cell.length_a   1.000
_cell.length_b   1.000
_cell.length_c   1.000
_cell.angle_alpha   90.00
_cell.angle_beta   90.00
_cell.angle_gamma   90.00
#
_symmetry.space_group_name_H-M   'P 1'
#
loop_
_entity.id
_entity.type
_entity.pdbx_description
1 polymer ?
#
loop_
_entity_poly.entity_id
_entity_poly.type
_entity_poly.pdbx_seq_one_letter_code
_entity_poly.pdbx_strand_id
1 'polypeptide(L)'
;MTCFLNIYKEYHSPPERNINRIILMFSLTNDLKITINGETKDLGNHIAIINQSDIYFINSASNLVLLSIPVIYFYSKDNKFFKCYFDRHLLQSSSFVKTIILQAIQHLIKGENQDEQSISKIIQTLLKEAVIRYKKKYIPQIAVNHSVFTEGLTFIHSKVSQSLSLREVAQHCNISESYCSNLFARYLNMNFKDYFTSLKVIDSIKRLLSSEDSINAISEQSGFSSHTNFTNQFKNYLGCSPKQYRTIISKLDPLPSINFSDTDFSQYIELINQFEFSDHLATETTERDINEFYPQDQTKNSKAFIRFQNFNELFQFVFNEYYNIDLTSLPQAVIFINDITDISTREVNFNLLNRCFEKLFEKNIGLAMRLTSTNEFESIKEIILLFLNSHQDYKMNKKMVKFMLVFETENMSVNDIHLCHLKIKNKNKAIRYSITVEGLLHQNSSIDRTYDMMKRLNFDYYFIDIENLETKNSLITKRKSYLHSSTHFENYKQFILDSGIPSTKFVYNNLSLKCFKYTNNGTYPLQLSDLVCHLVALMRYGGGVSYQLIEDESPFIALFNRYGSPLPLMHLYKLIESFLNEPLEIANNFLMSRKDGNYHFLLFNKINDRYLSDSQQRYVFKNTLSTNSLIIIKTLNHEHGAIQNLLPQTKQQFYIERSILDELDKSNQPKTELAIQHDHHLPYQITLKHDEVKYICFKPS
;
A
#
# COMPACT_ATOMS: atom_id res chain seq x y z
N MET A 1 19.85 -25.10 -2.30
CA MET A 1 20.46 -23.82 -2.77
C MET A 1 20.24 -22.79 -1.69
N THR A 2 21.31 -22.23 -1.17
CA THR A 2 21.24 -21.26 -0.06
C THR A 2 21.58 -19.86 -0.55
N CYS A 3 21.04 -18.84 0.10
CA CYS A 3 21.52 -17.47 -0.03
C CYS A 3 22.89 -17.37 0.64
N PHE A 4 23.68 -16.43 0.18
CA PHE A 4 25.02 -16.20 0.72
C PHE A 4 25.14 -14.74 1.15
N LEU A 5 25.54 -14.50 2.40
CA LEU A 5 25.73 -13.17 2.96
C LEU A 5 27.14 -13.04 3.56
N ASN A 6 27.84 -11.99 3.19
CA ASN A 6 29.18 -11.71 3.70
C ASN A 6 29.50 -10.23 3.77
N ILE A 7 30.50 -9.85 4.58
CA ILE A 7 31.14 -8.54 4.57
C ILE A 7 32.62 -8.71 4.24
N TYR A 8 33.10 -7.96 3.27
CA TYR A 8 34.49 -7.93 2.86
C TYR A 8 35.14 -6.61 3.26
N LYS A 9 36.26 -6.67 3.98
CA LYS A 9 36.96 -5.48 4.49
C LYS A 9 37.48 -4.59 3.35
N GLU A 10 38.12 -5.21 2.36
CA GLU A 10 38.55 -4.60 1.09
C GLU A 10 38.23 -5.59 -0.01
N TYR A 11 37.64 -5.15 -1.08
CA TYR A 11 37.22 -6.04 -2.15
C TYR A 11 37.37 -5.41 -3.54
N HIS A 12 37.93 -6.19 -4.43
CA HIS A 12 37.94 -5.98 -5.88
C HIS A 12 37.73 -7.32 -6.56
N SER A 13 37.12 -7.38 -7.72
CA SER A 13 36.89 -8.61 -8.46
C SER A 13 37.30 -8.48 -9.92
N PRO A 14 37.71 -9.60 -10.56
CA PRO A 14 37.78 -9.62 -12.00
C PRO A 14 36.39 -9.56 -12.62
N PRO A 15 36.28 -9.19 -13.91
CA PRO A 15 35.02 -9.28 -14.64
C PRO A 15 34.47 -10.69 -14.68
N GLU A 16 33.21 -10.85 -14.32
CA GLU A 16 32.48 -12.12 -14.37
C GLU A 16 31.03 -11.93 -14.79
N ARG A 17 30.45 -13.00 -15.38
CA ARG A 17 29.01 -13.01 -15.66
C ARG A 17 28.25 -13.66 -14.55
N ASN A 18 27.21 -12.95 -14.06
CA ASN A 18 26.30 -13.51 -13.07
C ASN A 18 25.36 -14.56 -13.71
N ILE A 19 25.50 -15.81 -13.31
CA ILE A 19 24.84 -16.96 -13.97
C ILE A 19 23.47 -17.26 -13.36
N ASN A 20 23.38 -17.37 -12.04
CA ASN A 20 22.22 -17.99 -11.38
C ASN A 20 21.78 -17.27 -10.10
N ARG A 21 22.09 -15.99 -9.98
CA ARG A 21 21.81 -15.25 -8.74
C ARG A 21 21.30 -13.84 -9.04
N ILE A 22 20.63 -13.25 -8.09
CA ILE A 22 20.49 -11.80 -7.94
C ILE A 22 21.40 -11.40 -6.79
N ILE A 23 22.28 -10.41 -7.01
CA ILE A 23 23.26 -10.01 -6.02
C ILE A 23 22.98 -8.57 -5.63
N LEU A 24 22.89 -8.32 -4.33
CA LEU A 24 22.74 -7.01 -3.73
C LEU A 24 24.03 -6.64 -3.02
N MET A 25 24.54 -5.44 -3.27
CA MET A 25 25.79 -4.97 -2.68
C MET A 25 25.69 -3.51 -2.26
N PHE A 26 26.31 -3.15 -1.15
CA PHE A 26 26.54 -1.78 -0.73
C PHE A 26 27.75 -1.72 0.22
N SER A 27 28.41 -0.57 0.28
CA SER A 27 29.52 -0.35 1.20
C SER A 27 29.04 0.33 2.48
N LEU A 28 29.54 -0.13 3.64
CA LEU A 28 29.29 0.55 4.93
C LEU A 28 30.07 1.86 5.07
N THR A 29 31.07 2.09 4.22
CA THR A 29 31.91 3.29 4.18
C THR A 29 31.62 4.20 2.98
N ASN A 30 30.55 3.90 2.21
CA ASN A 30 30.07 4.72 1.10
C ASN A 30 31.08 4.90 -0.05
N ASP A 31 31.90 3.89 -0.33
CA ASP A 31 32.98 3.94 -1.33
C ASP A 31 32.86 2.89 -2.44
N LEU A 32 31.68 2.30 -2.64
CA LEU A 32 31.44 1.29 -3.67
C LEU A 32 31.57 1.86 -5.07
N LYS A 33 32.60 1.41 -5.78
CA LYS A 33 32.80 1.69 -7.20
C LYS A 33 32.73 0.38 -8.00
N ILE A 34 31.79 0.27 -8.93
CA ILE A 34 31.46 -0.95 -9.65
C ILE A 34 31.24 -0.68 -11.13
N THR A 35 31.63 -1.63 -11.96
CA THR A 35 31.30 -1.63 -13.39
C THR A 35 30.27 -2.72 -13.66
N ILE A 36 29.13 -2.37 -14.27
CA ILE A 36 28.06 -3.29 -14.64
C ILE A 36 27.77 -3.09 -16.12
N ASN A 37 27.85 -4.18 -16.91
CA ASN A 37 27.61 -4.19 -18.35
C ASN A 37 28.39 -3.09 -19.11
N GLY A 38 29.62 -2.84 -18.69
CA GLY A 38 30.53 -1.85 -19.31
C GLY A 38 30.38 -0.43 -18.77
N GLU A 39 29.40 -0.13 -17.93
CA GLU A 39 29.25 1.18 -17.29
C GLU A 39 29.86 1.19 -15.89
N THR A 40 30.85 2.03 -15.65
CA THR A 40 31.42 2.26 -14.31
C THR A 40 30.63 3.30 -13.58
N LYS A 41 30.21 2.97 -12.33
CA LYS A 41 29.39 3.81 -11.46
C LYS A 41 30.05 3.89 -10.09
N ASP A 42 30.12 5.12 -9.56
CA ASP A 42 30.39 5.37 -8.16
C ASP A 42 29.04 5.40 -7.44
N LEU A 43 28.79 4.43 -6.60
CA LEU A 43 27.49 4.26 -5.97
C LEU A 43 27.41 4.88 -4.57
N GLY A 44 28.56 5.23 -3.99
CA GLY A 44 28.57 5.76 -2.63
C GLY A 44 27.77 4.88 -1.69
N ASN A 45 26.72 5.45 -1.11
CA ASN A 45 25.84 4.73 -0.19
C ASN A 45 24.68 3.98 -0.90
N HIS A 46 24.55 4.03 -2.23
CA HIS A 46 23.46 3.34 -2.91
C HIS A 46 23.68 1.84 -3.04
N ILE A 47 22.58 1.08 -3.05
CA ILE A 47 22.63 -0.36 -3.28
C ILE A 47 22.88 -0.65 -4.77
N ALA A 48 23.78 -1.59 -5.05
CA ALA A 48 23.95 -2.18 -6.37
C ALA A 48 23.05 -3.42 -6.49
N ILE A 49 22.37 -3.57 -7.63
CA ILE A 49 21.62 -4.79 -7.99
C ILE A 49 22.25 -5.38 -9.22
N ILE A 50 22.79 -6.60 -9.10
CA ILE A 50 23.36 -7.36 -10.21
C ILE A 50 22.36 -8.43 -10.64
N ASN A 51 21.85 -8.30 -11.85
CA ASN A 51 20.86 -9.24 -12.39
C ASN A 51 21.50 -10.49 -12.97
N GLN A 52 20.68 -11.52 -13.17
CA GLN A 52 21.11 -12.66 -13.97
C GLN A 52 21.47 -12.19 -15.39
N SER A 53 22.58 -12.65 -15.92
CA SER A 53 23.19 -12.31 -17.20
C SER A 53 24.06 -11.05 -17.20
N ASP A 54 24.04 -10.20 -16.17
CA ASP A 54 24.95 -9.06 -16.11
C ASP A 54 26.41 -9.52 -16.07
N ILE A 55 27.26 -8.75 -16.72
CA ILE A 55 28.73 -8.82 -16.55
C ILE A 55 29.09 -7.70 -15.59
N TYR A 56 29.74 -8.01 -14.50
CA TYR A 56 30.12 -7.04 -13.50
C TYR A 56 31.51 -7.28 -12.94
N PHE A 57 32.12 -6.24 -12.41
CA PHE A 57 33.29 -6.35 -11.56
C PHE A 57 33.34 -5.16 -10.59
N ILE A 58 33.91 -5.41 -9.43
CA ILE A 58 34.06 -4.41 -8.39
C ILE A 58 35.42 -3.76 -8.55
N ASN A 59 35.42 -2.45 -8.84
CA ASN A 59 36.65 -1.67 -9.03
C ASN A 59 37.34 -1.47 -7.70
N SER A 60 36.57 -1.04 -6.69
CA SER A 60 37.01 -0.88 -5.30
C SER A 60 35.80 -0.79 -4.37
N ALA A 61 35.92 -1.37 -3.20
CA ALA A 61 34.97 -1.20 -2.11
C ALA A 61 35.64 -1.55 -0.77
N SER A 62 35.34 -0.79 0.26
CA SER A 62 35.71 -1.13 1.64
C SER A 62 34.45 -1.50 2.43
N ASN A 63 34.57 -2.45 3.35
CA ASN A 63 33.47 -2.93 4.17
C ASN A 63 32.21 -3.25 3.33
N LEU A 64 32.43 -4.00 2.25
CA LEU A 64 31.40 -4.34 1.26
C LEU A 64 30.46 -5.42 1.81
N VAL A 65 29.20 -5.10 1.99
CA VAL A 65 28.13 -6.05 2.28
C VAL A 65 27.64 -6.64 0.97
N LEU A 66 27.62 -7.96 0.86
CA LEU A 66 27.21 -8.71 -0.32
C LEU A 66 26.19 -9.76 0.06
N LEU A 67 24.94 -9.64 -0.46
CA LEU A 67 23.89 -10.66 -0.37
C LEU A 67 23.62 -11.24 -1.74
N SER A 68 23.73 -12.55 -1.86
CA SER A 68 23.55 -13.30 -3.11
C SER A 68 22.40 -14.30 -3.00
N ILE A 69 21.34 -14.10 -3.79
CA ILE A 69 20.09 -14.86 -3.75
C ILE A 69 19.93 -15.67 -5.03
N PRO A 70 19.79 -17.00 -4.98
CA PRO A 70 19.56 -17.85 -6.17
C PRO A 70 18.27 -17.45 -6.91
N VAL A 71 18.31 -17.38 -8.25
CA VAL A 71 17.16 -16.96 -9.09
C VAL A 71 15.93 -17.83 -8.92
N ILE A 72 16.08 -19.05 -8.45
CA ILE A 72 14.94 -19.97 -8.22
C ILE A 72 13.94 -19.41 -7.22
N TYR A 73 14.38 -18.70 -6.20
CA TYR A 73 13.49 -18.10 -5.20
C TYR A 73 12.65 -16.95 -5.78
N PHE A 74 13.18 -16.23 -6.76
CA PHE A 74 12.40 -15.24 -7.52
C PHE A 74 11.42 -15.93 -8.48
N TYR A 75 11.85 -16.96 -9.17
CA TYR A 75 10.99 -17.72 -10.07
C TYR A 75 9.83 -18.40 -9.33
N SER A 76 10.04 -18.91 -8.13
CA SER A 76 8.98 -19.51 -7.30
C SER A 76 7.90 -18.51 -6.89
N LYS A 77 8.20 -17.22 -6.83
CA LYS A 77 7.24 -16.15 -6.50
C LYS A 77 6.61 -15.52 -7.76
N ASP A 78 7.35 -15.52 -8.89
CA ASP A 78 6.88 -14.98 -10.17
C ASP A 78 7.42 -15.84 -11.34
N ASN A 79 6.55 -16.65 -11.94
CA ASN A 79 6.91 -17.52 -13.08
C ASN A 79 7.35 -16.74 -14.35
N LYS A 80 7.09 -15.43 -14.39
CA LYS A 80 7.53 -14.52 -15.47
C LYS A 80 8.88 -13.85 -15.17
N PHE A 81 9.55 -14.22 -14.10
CA PHE A 81 10.82 -13.63 -13.65
C PHE A 81 11.87 -13.51 -14.78
N PHE A 82 11.98 -14.48 -15.69
CA PHE A 82 12.96 -14.43 -16.78
C PHE A 82 12.70 -13.35 -17.84
N LYS A 83 11.60 -12.65 -17.75
CA LYS A 83 11.30 -11.46 -18.55
C LYS A 83 11.50 -10.18 -17.77
N CYS A 84 12.07 -10.26 -16.58
CA CYS A 84 12.27 -9.14 -15.68
C CYS A 84 13.74 -8.75 -15.61
N TYR A 85 13.96 -7.49 -15.30
CA TYR A 85 15.24 -6.89 -14.94
C TYR A 85 15.02 -5.98 -13.76
N PHE A 86 15.85 -6.04 -12.73
CA PHE A 86 15.77 -5.17 -11.58
C PHE A 86 16.61 -3.92 -11.79
N ASP A 87 15.95 -2.76 -11.76
CA ASP A 87 16.61 -1.47 -11.83
C ASP A 87 16.65 -0.83 -10.44
N ARG A 88 17.87 -0.52 -9.98
CA ARG A 88 18.09 0.14 -8.68
C ARG A 88 17.40 1.49 -8.55
N HIS A 89 17.21 2.24 -9.64
CA HIS A 89 16.57 3.55 -9.63
C HIS A 89 15.06 3.48 -9.35
N LEU A 90 14.45 2.33 -9.56
CA LEU A 90 13.05 2.07 -9.24
C LEU A 90 12.86 1.58 -7.79
N LEU A 91 13.94 1.17 -7.12
CA LEU A 91 13.89 0.68 -5.74
C LEU A 91 13.77 1.87 -4.78
N GLN A 92 12.55 2.21 -4.40
CA GLN A 92 12.24 3.31 -3.46
C GLN A 92 12.62 2.95 -2.02
N SER A 93 12.44 1.68 -1.65
CA SER A 93 12.74 1.17 -0.30
C SER A 93 14.17 0.61 -0.18
N SER A 94 15.18 1.28 -0.77
CA SER A 94 16.56 0.78 -0.76
C SER A 94 17.15 0.72 0.66
N SER A 95 16.86 1.69 1.51
CA SER A 95 17.25 1.71 2.93
C SER A 95 16.63 0.56 3.71
N PHE A 96 15.35 0.25 3.50
CA PHE A 96 14.69 -0.92 4.07
C PHE A 96 15.39 -2.24 3.72
N VAL A 97 15.75 -2.42 2.43
CA VAL A 97 16.49 -3.63 2.01
C VAL A 97 17.84 -3.74 2.71
N LYS A 98 18.58 -2.63 2.83
CA LYS A 98 19.85 -2.59 3.58
C LYS A 98 19.63 -2.93 5.05
N THR A 99 18.65 -2.30 5.70
CA THR A 99 18.31 -2.56 7.10
C THR A 99 18.01 -4.03 7.37
N ILE A 100 17.19 -4.69 6.51
CA ILE A 100 16.93 -6.13 6.66
C ILE A 100 18.23 -6.95 6.56
N ILE A 101 19.11 -6.61 5.63
CA ILE A 101 20.41 -7.31 5.48
C ILE A 101 21.26 -7.12 6.73
N LEU A 102 21.34 -5.90 7.27
CA LEU A 102 22.12 -5.61 8.47
C LEU A 102 21.53 -6.25 9.73
N GLN A 103 20.20 -6.27 9.86
CA GLN A 103 19.50 -6.97 10.94
C GLN A 103 19.77 -8.48 10.92
N ALA A 104 19.78 -9.10 9.72
CA ALA A 104 20.15 -10.52 9.59
C ALA A 104 21.58 -10.79 10.11
N ILE A 105 22.52 -9.87 9.87
CA ILE A 105 23.88 -9.96 10.42
C ILE A 105 23.88 -9.77 11.94
N GLN A 106 23.12 -8.82 12.48
CA GLN A 106 23.02 -8.60 13.92
C GLN A 106 22.39 -9.80 14.65
N HIS A 107 21.33 -10.40 14.09
CA HIS A 107 20.72 -11.63 14.62
C HIS A 107 21.71 -12.78 14.65
N LEU A 108 22.54 -12.93 13.60
CA LEU A 108 23.61 -13.93 13.56
C LEU A 108 24.61 -13.70 14.70
N ILE A 109 25.06 -12.46 14.91
CA ILE A 109 26.01 -12.11 16.00
C ILE A 109 25.42 -12.45 17.37
N LYS A 110 24.09 -12.27 17.55
CA LYS A 110 23.36 -12.60 18.78
C LYS A 110 23.01 -14.10 18.92
N GLY A 111 23.23 -14.91 17.90
CA GLY A 111 22.86 -16.33 17.87
C GLY A 111 21.37 -16.58 17.73
N GLU A 112 20.61 -15.65 17.15
CA GLU A 112 19.17 -15.74 16.90
C GLU A 112 18.90 -16.25 15.48
N ASN A 113 18.02 -17.25 15.32
CA ASN A 113 17.63 -17.79 13.98
C ASN A 113 16.29 -17.17 13.55
N GLN A 114 16.32 -16.06 12.81
CA GLN A 114 15.10 -15.45 12.20
C GLN A 114 15.25 -15.08 10.71
N ASP A 115 16.26 -15.58 10.01
CA ASP A 115 16.70 -15.03 8.73
C ASP A 115 15.85 -15.40 7.50
N GLU A 116 15.06 -16.49 7.57
CA GLU A 116 14.31 -16.99 6.40
C GLU A 116 13.20 -16.05 5.94
N GLN A 117 12.50 -15.39 6.86
CA GLN A 117 11.47 -14.41 6.54
C GLN A 117 12.06 -13.11 5.94
N SER A 118 13.27 -12.74 6.36
CA SER A 118 13.98 -11.54 5.93
C SER A 118 14.26 -11.58 4.42
N ILE A 119 14.79 -12.68 3.92
CA ILE A 119 15.06 -12.87 2.47
C ILE A 119 13.76 -12.86 1.66
N SER A 120 12.69 -13.50 2.16
CA SER A 120 11.39 -13.48 1.48
C SER A 120 10.85 -12.06 1.32
N LYS A 121 11.03 -11.19 2.32
CA LYS A 121 10.66 -9.77 2.26
C LYS A 121 11.47 -9.02 1.20
N ILE A 122 12.79 -9.24 1.16
CA ILE A 122 13.67 -8.63 0.13
C ILE A 122 13.22 -9.03 -1.27
N ILE A 123 12.97 -10.33 -1.52
CA ILE A 123 12.50 -10.81 -2.82
C ILE A 123 11.19 -10.13 -3.22
N GLN A 124 10.21 -10.05 -2.29
CA GLN A 124 8.94 -9.40 -2.56
C GLN A 124 9.09 -7.91 -2.86
N THR A 125 9.96 -7.21 -2.14
CA THR A 125 10.24 -5.79 -2.37
C THR A 125 10.84 -5.57 -3.76
N LEU A 126 11.83 -6.35 -4.15
CA LEU A 126 12.45 -6.26 -5.49
C LEU A 126 11.44 -6.55 -6.60
N LEU A 127 10.61 -7.59 -6.47
CA LEU A 127 9.58 -7.94 -7.46
C LEU A 127 8.46 -6.89 -7.56
N LYS A 128 8.24 -6.11 -6.51
CA LYS A 128 7.21 -5.08 -6.45
C LYS A 128 7.72 -3.73 -6.97
N GLU A 129 8.91 -3.30 -6.56
CA GLU A 129 9.38 -1.93 -6.72
C GLU A 129 10.44 -1.78 -7.80
N ALA A 130 11.36 -2.73 -7.91
CA ALA A 130 12.54 -2.59 -8.76
C ALA A 130 12.39 -3.19 -10.17
N VAL A 131 11.28 -3.85 -10.48
CA VAL A 131 11.16 -4.70 -11.67
C VAL A 131 10.76 -3.92 -12.93
N ILE A 132 11.55 -4.11 -14.00
CA ILE A 132 11.17 -3.77 -15.38
C ILE A 132 10.80 -5.07 -16.11
N ARG A 133 9.65 -5.09 -16.79
CA ARG A 133 9.14 -6.26 -17.51
C ARG A 133 9.27 -6.10 -19.02
N TYR A 134 9.75 -7.14 -19.68
CA TYR A 134 9.96 -7.18 -21.12
C TYR A 134 9.01 -8.19 -21.80
N LYS A 135 8.66 -7.93 -23.06
CA LYS A 135 7.83 -8.88 -23.86
C LYS A 135 8.57 -10.19 -24.16
N LYS A 136 9.89 -10.12 -24.35
CA LYS A 136 10.77 -11.27 -24.64
C LYS A 136 11.75 -11.47 -23.47
N LYS A 137 12.48 -12.59 -23.48
CA LYS A 137 13.60 -12.84 -22.57
C LYS A 137 14.59 -11.67 -22.63
N TYR A 138 14.94 -11.13 -21.47
CA TYR A 138 15.87 -10.03 -21.39
C TYR A 138 17.32 -10.55 -21.37
N ILE A 139 18.17 -9.95 -22.20
CA ILE A 139 19.62 -10.07 -22.16
C ILE A 139 20.16 -8.65 -22.08
N PRO A 140 20.98 -8.30 -21.06
CA PRO A 140 21.46 -6.95 -20.90
C PRO A 140 22.34 -6.53 -22.08
N GLN A 141 22.15 -5.28 -22.51
CA GLN A 141 23.06 -4.65 -23.47
C GLN A 141 24.34 -4.25 -22.75
N ILE A 142 25.48 -4.45 -23.41
CA ILE A 142 26.76 -4.07 -22.86
C ILE A 142 27.16 -2.75 -23.48
N ALA A 143 27.41 -1.76 -22.66
CA ALA A 143 27.85 -0.44 -23.06
C ALA A 143 29.34 -0.50 -23.46
N VAL A 144 29.58 -0.51 -24.76
CA VAL A 144 30.93 -0.51 -25.34
C VAL A 144 31.01 0.63 -26.36
N ASN A 145 31.99 1.47 -26.21
CA ASN A 145 32.24 2.55 -27.20
C ASN A 145 32.98 2.01 -28.43
N HIS A 146 32.38 1.02 -29.12
CA HIS A 146 32.92 0.38 -30.33
C HIS A 146 31.76 -0.22 -31.14
N SER A 147 31.33 0.48 -32.20
CA SER A 147 30.14 0.12 -33.00
C SER A 147 30.17 -1.28 -33.56
N VAL A 148 31.27 -1.69 -34.17
CA VAL A 148 31.42 -3.04 -34.74
C VAL A 148 31.32 -4.14 -33.68
N PHE A 149 31.85 -3.92 -32.48
CA PHE A 149 31.73 -4.88 -31.39
C PHE A 149 30.31 -4.95 -30.84
N THR A 150 29.62 -3.81 -30.72
CA THR A 150 28.21 -3.76 -30.34
C THR A 150 27.33 -4.49 -31.32
N GLU A 151 27.57 -4.37 -32.63
CA GLU A 151 26.91 -5.16 -33.67
C GLU A 151 27.15 -6.67 -33.49
N GLY A 152 28.39 -7.07 -33.25
CA GLY A 152 28.74 -8.45 -32.97
C GLY A 152 28.08 -9.03 -31.75
N LEU A 153 28.00 -8.28 -30.65
CA LEU A 153 27.25 -8.67 -29.42
C LEU A 153 25.77 -8.85 -29.70
N THR A 154 25.16 -7.93 -30.45
CA THR A 154 23.76 -8.01 -30.85
C THR A 154 23.47 -9.26 -31.70
N PHE A 155 24.35 -9.56 -32.63
CA PHE A 155 24.29 -10.80 -33.45
C PHE A 155 24.36 -12.04 -32.56
N ILE A 156 25.33 -12.12 -31.64
CA ILE A 156 25.49 -13.24 -30.69
C ILE A 156 24.21 -13.42 -29.87
N HIS A 157 23.64 -12.34 -29.33
CA HIS A 157 22.41 -12.38 -28.51
C HIS A 157 21.21 -12.92 -29.30
N SER A 158 21.14 -12.66 -30.61
CA SER A 158 20.11 -13.22 -31.49
C SER A 158 20.26 -14.72 -31.74
N LYS A 159 21.46 -15.28 -31.53
CA LYS A 159 21.84 -16.65 -31.85
C LYS A 159 22.12 -17.54 -30.63
N VAL A 160 21.75 -17.16 -29.43
CA VAL A 160 22.05 -17.87 -28.16
C VAL A 160 21.63 -19.34 -28.19
N SER A 161 20.49 -19.67 -28.82
CA SER A 161 19.98 -21.05 -28.93
C SER A 161 20.51 -21.83 -30.12
N GLN A 162 21.53 -21.34 -30.80
CA GLN A 162 22.14 -21.96 -31.97
C GLN A 162 23.64 -22.24 -31.74
N SER A 163 24.25 -23.05 -32.59
CA SER A 163 25.72 -23.13 -32.66
C SER A 163 26.23 -21.85 -33.34
N LEU A 164 27.25 -21.24 -32.77
CA LEU A 164 27.88 -20.05 -33.31
C LEU A 164 29.38 -20.10 -33.04
N SER A 165 30.19 -19.88 -34.07
CA SER A 165 31.66 -19.81 -33.99
C SER A 165 32.13 -18.35 -33.98
N LEU A 166 33.35 -18.12 -33.47
CA LEU A 166 33.98 -16.79 -33.53
C LEU A 166 34.14 -16.32 -34.98
N ARG A 167 34.42 -17.26 -35.90
CA ARG A 167 34.54 -17.02 -37.35
C ARG A 167 33.25 -16.42 -37.93
N GLU A 168 32.10 -16.97 -37.59
CA GLU A 168 30.79 -16.46 -38.06
C GLU A 168 30.50 -15.07 -37.52
N VAL A 169 30.86 -14.79 -36.25
CA VAL A 169 30.75 -13.45 -35.68
C VAL A 169 31.67 -12.46 -36.39
N ALA A 170 32.92 -12.83 -36.62
CA ALA A 170 33.89 -12.02 -37.32
C ALA A 170 33.46 -11.72 -38.76
N GLN A 171 32.93 -12.72 -39.47
CA GLN A 171 32.37 -12.57 -40.82
C GLN A 171 31.17 -11.61 -40.82
N HIS A 172 30.24 -11.76 -39.88
CA HIS A 172 29.10 -10.87 -39.76
C HIS A 172 29.51 -9.40 -39.58
N CYS A 173 30.55 -9.17 -38.80
CA CYS A 173 31.09 -7.84 -38.51
C CYS A 173 32.12 -7.35 -39.54
N ASN A 174 32.42 -8.10 -40.59
CA ASN A 174 33.46 -7.81 -41.59
C ASN A 174 34.85 -7.53 -41.00
N ILE A 175 35.26 -8.32 -39.99
CA ILE A 175 36.57 -8.24 -39.32
C ILE A 175 37.26 -9.59 -39.28
N SER A 176 38.58 -9.61 -38.96
CA SER A 176 39.32 -10.86 -38.78
C SER A 176 38.95 -11.55 -37.45
N GLU A 177 39.03 -12.87 -37.38
CA GLU A 177 38.80 -13.64 -36.15
C GLU A 177 39.73 -13.19 -35.02
N SER A 178 40.99 -12.92 -35.32
CA SER A 178 41.99 -12.45 -34.36
C SER A 178 41.58 -11.09 -33.76
N TYR A 179 41.13 -10.17 -34.61
CA TYR A 179 40.64 -8.87 -34.12
C TYR A 179 39.36 -9.02 -33.32
N CYS A 180 38.41 -9.83 -33.73
CA CYS A 180 37.22 -10.16 -33.00
C CYS A 180 37.56 -10.73 -31.60
N SER A 181 38.49 -11.69 -31.51
CA SER A 181 38.97 -12.24 -30.24
C SER A 181 39.55 -11.17 -29.31
N ASN A 182 40.33 -10.25 -29.87
CA ASN A 182 40.94 -9.15 -29.12
C ASN A 182 39.89 -8.17 -28.57
N LEU A 183 38.77 -7.96 -29.27
CA LEU A 183 37.66 -7.13 -28.77
C LEU A 183 37.01 -7.73 -27.52
N PHE A 184 36.79 -9.05 -27.48
CA PHE A 184 36.31 -9.75 -26.29
C PHE A 184 37.27 -9.60 -25.11
N ALA A 185 38.58 -9.85 -25.34
CA ALA A 185 39.57 -9.69 -24.28
C ALA A 185 39.66 -8.25 -23.76
N ARG A 186 39.63 -7.26 -24.67
CA ARG A 186 39.82 -5.86 -24.35
C ARG A 186 38.61 -5.25 -23.59
N TYR A 187 37.40 -5.55 -24.06
CA TYR A 187 36.18 -4.89 -23.54
C TYR A 187 35.47 -5.68 -22.47
N LEU A 188 35.59 -7.03 -22.46
CA LEU A 188 34.88 -7.88 -21.51
C LEU A 188 35.83 -8.67 -20.59
N ASN A 189 37.12 -8.61 -20.84
CA ASN A 189 38.16 -9.38 -20.16
C ASN A 189 37.82 -10.89 -20.09
N MET A 190 37.18 -11.40 -21.14
CA MET A 190 36.87 -12.82 -21.31
C MET A 190 36.99 -13.23 -22.79
N ASN A 191 37.14 -14.52 -23.08
CA ASN A 191 37.15 -15.00 -24.46
C ASN A 191 35.70 -15.24 -24.98
N PHE A 192 35.56 -15.30 -26.31
CA PHE A 192 34.27 -15.54 -26.97
C PHE A 192 33.60 -16.82 -26.50
N LYS A 193 34.35 -17.89 -26.31
CA LYS A 193 33.81 -19.20 -25.92
C LYS A 193 33.15 -19.12 -24.52
N ASP A 194 33.82 -18.51 -23.58
CA ASP A 194 33.28 -18.34 -22.21
C ASP A 194 32.05 -17.38 -22.21
N TYR A 195 32.16 -16.29 -22.98
CA TYR A 195 31.06 -15.37 -23.16
C TYR A 195 29.79 -16.07 -23.68
N PHE A 196 29.95 -16.85 -24.78
CA PHE A 196 28.80 -17.48 -25.42
C PHE A 196 28.29 -18.70 -24.65
N THR A 197 29.18 -19.50 -24.05
CA THR A 197 28.81 -20.66 -23.22
C THR A 197 28.04 -20.22 -21.98
N SER A 198 28.45 -19.14 -21.33
CA SER A 198 27.74 -18.61 -20.16
C SER A 198 26.30 -18.21 -20.48
N LEU A 199 26.04 -17.60 -21.65
CA LEU A 199 24.69 -17.29 -22.12
C LEU A 199 23.83 -18.55 -22.35
N LYS A 200 24.41 -19.61 -22.95
CA LYS A 200 23.74 -20.90 -23.16
C LYS A 200 23.38 -21.57 -21.82
N VAL A 201 24.31 -21.56 -20.87
CA VAL A 201 24.04 -22.08 -19.51
C VAL A 201 22.89 -21.34 -18.86
N ILE A 202 22.87 -20.03 -18.95
CA ILE A 202 21.74 -19.20 -18.40
C ILE A 202 20.42 -19.56 -19.12
N ASP A 203 20.41 -19.71 -20.44
CA ASP A 203 19.19 -20.13 -21.16
C ASP A 203 18.74 -21.53 -20.74
N SER A 204 19.65 -22.44 -20.50
CA SER A 204 19.34 -23.80 -20.02
C SER A 204 18.76 -23.80 -18.60
N ILE A 205 19.23 -22.93 -17.70
CA ILE A 205 18.63 -22.74 -16.36
C ILE A 205 17.18 -22.30 -16.50
N LYS A 206 16.91 -21.30 -17.36
CA LYS A 206 15.55 -20.81 -17.62
C LYS A 206 14.61 -21.94 -18.08
N ARG A 207 15.09 -22.81 -18.98
CA ARG A 207 14.34 -23.97 -19.48
C ARG A 207 14.13 -25.03 -18.40
N LEU A 208 15.18 -25.35 -17.63
CA LEU A 208 15.08 -26.31 -16.51
C LEU A 208 14.03 -25.90 -15.48
N LEU A 209 13.82 -24.59 -15.26
CA LEU A 209 12.83 -24.05 -14.34
C LEU A 209 11.43 -23.96 -14.95
N SER A 210 11.30 -23.69 -16.24
CA SER A 210 10.04 -23.34 -16.89
C SER A 210 9.42 -24.45 -17.74
N SER A 211 10.08 -25.63 -17.89
CA SER A 211 9.56 -26.76 -18.65
C SER A 211 9.88 -28.10 -18.01
N GLU A 212 9.09 -29.12 -18.33
CA GLU A 212 9.28 -30.51 -17.97
C GLU A 212 10.11 -31.28 -19.05
N ASP A 213 10.70 -30.56 -20.02
CA ASP A 213 11.48 -31.16 -21.10
C ASP A 213 12.60 -32.04 -20.57
N SER A 214 12.94 -33.07 -21.30
CA SER A 214 14.09 -33.94 -20.97
C SER A 214 15.43 -33.14 -21.00
N ILE A 215 16.40 -33.57 -20.20
CA ILE A 215 17.72 -32.92 -20.15
C ILE A 215 18.36 -32.89 -21.53
N ASN A 216 18.15 -33.93 -22.37
CA ASN A 216 18.63 -33.98 -23.75
C ASN A 216 17.96 -32.90 -24.60
N ALA A 217 16.62 -32.77 -24.53
CA ALA A 217 15.89 -31.75 -25.27
C ALA A 217 16.33 -30.32 -24.87
N ILE A 218 16.57 -30.09 -23.58
CA ILE A 218 17.06 -28.80 -23.08
C ILE A 218 18.50 -28.52 -23.63
N SER A 219 19.37 -29.55 -23.67
CA SER A 219 20.69 -29.42 -24.23
C SER A 219 20.65 -28.94 -25.70
N GLU A 220 19.83 -29.58 -26.53
CA GLU A 220 19.62 -29.21 -27.92
C GLU A 220 19.03 -27.83 -28.10
N GLN A 221 17.94 -27.56 -27.40
CA GLN A 221 17.21 -26.25 -27.43
C GLN A 221 18.07 -25.08 -26.94
N SER A 222 19.06 -25.34 -26.07
CA SER A 222 20.02 -24.32 -25.60
C SER A 222 21.26 -24.24 -26.49
N GLY A 223 21.28 -24.98 -27.62
CA GLY A 223 22.32 -24.91 -28.65
C GLY A 223 23.65 -25.55 -28.26
N PHE A 224 23.68 -26.53 -27.36
CA PHE A 224 24.88 -27.30 -27.07
C PHE A 224 25.11 -28.40 -28.12
N SER A 225 26.37 -28.66 -28.46
CA SER A 225 26.76 -29.64 -29.48
C SER A 225 26.51 -31.10 -29.07
N SER A 226 26.47 -31.38 -27.76
CA SER A 226 26.15 -32.70 -27.21
C SER A 226 25.71 -32.61 -25.77
N HIS A 227 24.95 -33.62 -25.30
CA HIS A 227 24.54 -33.76 -23.90
C HIS A 227 25.73 -33.79 -22.94
N THR A 228 26.83 -34.46 -23.31
CA THR A 228 28.04 -34.53 -22.49
C THR A 228 28.67 -33.14 -22.33
N ASN A 229 28.80 -32.39 -23.43
CA ASN A 229 29.32 -31.02 -23.38
C ASN A 229 28.41 -30.12 -22.50
N PHE A 230 27.10 -30.21 -22.68
CA PHE A 230 26.13 -29.48 -21.85
C PHE A 230 26.32 -29.78 -20.35
N THR A 231 26.33 -31.08 -19.99
CA THR A 231 26.48 -31.51 -18.61
C THR A 231 27.77 -31.04 -17.97
N ASN A 232 28.89 -31.12 -18.71
CA ASN A 232 30.18 -30.66 -18.23
C ASN A 232 30.22 -29.13 -18.05
N GLN A 233 29.73 -28.36 -19.01
CA GLN A 233 29.70 -26.91 -18.92
C GLN A 233 28.76 -26.45 -17.79
N PHE A 234 27.56 -27.03 -17.70
CA PHE A 234 26.63 -26.73 -16.65
C PHE A 234 27.23 -27.00 -15.26
N LYS A 235 27.92 -28.13 -15.08
CA LYS A 235 28.61 -28.48 -13.84
C LYS A 235 29.75 -27.51 -13.51
N ASN A 236 30.52 -27.08 -14.53
CA ASN A 236 31.59 -26.10 -14.34
C ASN A 236 31.07 -24.76 -13.81
N TYR A 237 29.91 -24.28 -14.30
CA TYR A 237 29.34 -23.01 -13.89
C TYR A 237 28.53 -23.07 -12.58
N LEU A 238 27.90 -24.20 -12.26
CA LEU A 238 26.95 -24.33 -11.19
C LEU A 238 27.34 -25.32 -10.07
N GLY A 239 28.42 -26.04 -10.26
CA GLY A 239 28.91 -27.04 -9.30
C GLY A 239 28.10 -28.34 -9.26
N CYS A 240 26.99 -28.46 -10.00
CA CYS A 240 26.14 -29.66 -10.05
C CYS A 240 25.65 -29.96 -11.47
N SER A 241 25.25 -31.21 -11.72
CA SER A 241 24.70 -31.59 -13.03
C SER A 241 23.29 -31.03 -13.26
N PRO A 242 22.81 -30.88 -14.52
CA PRO A 242 21.44 -30.46 -14.82
C PRO A 242 20.37 -31.31 -14.14
N LYS A 243 20.60 -32.64 -14.05
CA LYS A 243 19.67 -33.57 -13.36
C LYS A 243 19.62 -33.29 -11.85
N GLN A 244 20.81 -33.12 -11.23
CA GLN A 244 20.86 -32.74 -9.80
C GLN A 244 20.21 -31.38 -9.56
N TYR A 245 20.42 -30.40 -10.43
CA TYR A 245 19.80 -29.09 -10.35
C TYR A 245 18.27 -29.20 -10.36
N ARG A 246 17.68 -29.98 -11.27
CA ARG A 246 16.22 -30.23 -11.30
C ARG A 246 15.72 -30.95 -10.04
N THR A 247 16.48 -31.89 -9.49
CA THR A 247 16.12 -32.55 -8.22
C THR A 247 16.16 -31.57 -7.03
N ILE A 248 17.12 -30.65 -7.00
CA ILE A 248 17.20 -29.60 -5.99
C ILE A 248 15.96 -28.69 -6.08
N ILE A 249 15.55 -28.33 -7.31
CA ILE A 249 14.35 -27.52 -7.55
C ILE A 249 13.09 -28.19 -6.99
N SER A 250 12.88 -29.48 -7.28
CA SER A 250 11.68 -30.22 -6.85
C SER A 250 11.58 -30.41 -5.33
N LYS A 251 12.69 -30.24 -4.61
CA LYS A 251 12.81 -30.39 -3.15
C LYS A 251 13.10 -29.05 -2.46
N LEU A 252 12.96 -27.93 -3.17
CA LEU A 252 13.33 -26.62 -2.64
C LEU A 252 12.37 -26.23 -1.50
N ASP A 253 12.97 -25.85 -0.38
CA ASP A 253 12.22 -25.20 0.69
C ASP A 253 11.71 -23.85 0.18
N PRO A 254 10.43 -23.52 0.36
CA PRO A 254 9.87 -22.22 -0.03
C PRO A 254 10.51 -21.04 0.70
N LEU A 255 11.15 -21.28 1.84
CA LEU A 255 11.89 -20.28 2.61
C LEU A 255 13.39 -20.40 2.36
N PRO A 256 14.06 -19.35 1.87
CA PRO A 256 15.49 -19.37 1.57
C PRO A 256 16.33 -19.27 2.86
N SER A 257 17.14 -20.28 3.13
CA SER A 257 18.14 -20.20 4.22
C SER A 257 19.35 -19.36 3.80
N ILE A 258 19.94 -18.64 4.77
CA ILE A 258 21.17 -17.86 4.57
C ILE A 258 22.36 -18.72 5.02
N ASN A 259 23.37 -18.80 4.17
CA ASN A 259 24.68 -19.29 4.55
C ASN A 259 25.61 -18.11 4.78
N PHE A 260 26.10 -17.99 5.99
CA PHE A 260 27.08 -16.99 6.35
C PHE A 260 28.49 -17.56 6.11
N SER A 261 29.41 -16.70 5.68
CA SER A 261 30.82 -17.09 5.59
C SER A 261 31.41 -17.25 7.00
N ASP A 262 32.60 -17.88 7.08
CA ASP A 262 33.38 -17.98 8.34
C ASP A 262 33.91 -16.62 8.83
N THR A 263 33.43 -15.52 8.31
CA THR A 263 33.83 -14.16 8.69
C THR A 263 33.31 -13.85 10.09
N ASP A 264 34.19 -13.35 10.95
CA ASP A 264 33.80 -12.78 12.23
C ASP A 264 33.10 -11.43 12.00
N PHE A 265 31.76 -11.44 12.02
CA PHE A 265 30.95 -10.24 11.83
C PHE A 265 31.00 -9.29 13.01
N SER A 266 31.47 -9.73 14.20
CA SER A 266 31.50 -8.88 15.39
C SER A 266 32.40 -7.64 15.24
N GLN A 267 33.44 -7.74 14.43
CA GLN A 267 34.32 -6.62 14.10
C GLN A 267 33.64 -5.47 13.32
N TYR A 268 32.49 -5.71 12.72
CA TYR A 268 31.75 -4.72 11.95
C TYR A 268 30.58 -4.09 12.72
N ILE A 269 30.33 -4.50 13.96
CA ILE A 269 29.13 -4.09 14.71
C ILE A 269 29.06 -2.57 14.92
N GLU A 270 30.20 -1.92 15.17
CA GLU A 270 30.26 -0.46 15.29
C GLU A 270 29.94 0.25 13.97
N LEU A 271 30.48 -0.26 12.86
CA LEU A 271 30.19 0.27 11.53
C LEU A 271 28.72 0.03 11.13
N ILE A 272 28.17 -1.13 11.45
CA ILE A 272 26.75 -1.44 11.20
C ILE A 272 25.87 -0.49 11.99
N ASN A 273 26.14 -0.29 13.27
CA ASN A 273 25.38 0.64 14.11
C ASN A 273 25.51 2.09 13.62
N GLN A 274 26.71 2.54 13.24
CA GLN A 274 26.90 3.87 12.67
C GLN A 274 26.20 4.03 11.32
N PHE A 275 26.21 3.01 10.48
CA PHE A 275 25.54 3.00 9.17
C PHE A 275 24.03 3.05 9.34
N GLU A 276 23.44 2.27 10.24
CA GLU A 276 22.03 2.32 10.58
C GLU A 276 21.63 3.72 11.05
N PHE A 277 22.40 4.33 11.96
CA PHE A 277 22.17 5.71 12.40
C PHE A 277 22.31 6.75 11.27
N SER A 278 23.23 6.57 10.35
CA SER A 278 23.44 7.53 9.24
C SER A 278 22.40 7.40 8.11
N ASP A 279 21.94 6.21 7.82
CA ASP A 279 20.89 5.96 6.82
C ASP A 279 19.48 6.31 7.36
N HIS A 280 19.26 6.18 8.67
CA HIS A 280 18.04 6.61 9.36
C HIS A 280 17.91 8.15 9.44
N LEU A 281 19.00 8.89 9.23
CA LEU A 281 19.02 10.35 9.16
C LEU A 281 18.83 10.93 7.76
N ALA A 282 18.48 10.14 6.75
CA ALA A 282 17.95 10.69 5.51
C ALA A 282 16.56 11.32 5.79
N THR A 283 16.59 12.43 6.54
CA THR A 283 15.42 13.23 6.85
C THR A 283 15.00 13.89 5.54
N GLU A 284 13.99 13.33 4.86
CA GLU A 284 13.38 14.05 3.75
C GLU A 284 12.91 15.40 4.27
N THR A 285 13.46 16.48 3.70
CA THR A 285 13.07 17.83 4.10
C THR A 285 12.02 18.34 3.13
N THR A 286 10.83 18.64 3.62
CA THR A 286 9.78 19.34 2.86
C THR A 286 9.82 20.80 3.26
N GLU A 287 10.21 21.68 2.32
CA GLU A 287 10.16 23.12 2.50
C GLU A 287 8.82 23.67 1.98
N ARG A 288 8.20 24.55 2.75
CA ARG A 288 6.94 25.19 2.37
C ARG A 288 6.90 26.66 2.76
N ASP A 289 6.56 27.52 1.80
CA ASP A 289 6.14 28.88 2.07
C ASP A 289 4.66 28.89 2.50
N ILE A 290 4.37 29.41 3.70
CA ILE A 290 3.00 29.43 4.24
C ILE A 290 2.10 30.39 3.43
N ASN A 291 2.67 31.42 2.82
CA ASN A 291 1.90 32.39 2.05
C ASN A 291 1.47 31.84 0.68
N GLU A 292 2.17 30.83 0.17
CA GLU A 292 1.77 30.14 -1.04
C GLU A 292 0.70 29.12 -0.73
N PHE A 293 -0.49 29.28 -1.31
CA PHE A 293 -1.62 28.39 -1.15
C PHE A 293 -2.24 28.12 -2.52
N TYR A 294 -2.19 26.86 -2.93
CA TYR A 294 -2.69 26.41 -4.24
C TYR A 294 -3.85 25.42 -4.03
N PRO A 295 -5.06 25.91 -3.74
CA PRO A 295 -6.19 25.02 -3.53
C PRO A 295 -6.53 24.26 -4.80
N GLN A 296 -6.53 22.94 -4.72
CA GLN A 296 -6.82 22.04 -5.84
C GLN A 296 -8.28 21.58 -5.83
N ASP A 297 -8.90 21.53 -4.64
CA ASP A 297 -10.25 21.03 -4.42
C ASP A 297 -10.95 21.76 -3.28
N GLN A 298 -12.28 21.76 -3.29
CA GLN A 298 -13.06 21.99 -2.09
C GLN A 298 -13.40 20.65 -1.46
N THR A 299 -13.16 20.53 -0.15
CA THR A 299 -13.60 19.37 0.59
C THR A 299 -15.12 19.29 0.56
N LYS A 300 -15.62 18.15 0.17
CA LYS A 300 -17.05 17.85 0.24
C LYS A 300 -17.32 17.20 1.59
N ASN A 301 -18.43 17.58 2.23
CA ASN A 301 -18.86 16.93 3.45
C ASN A 301 -19.16 15.46 3.19
N SER A 302 -18.22 14.62 3.53
CA SER A 302 -18.39 13.18 3.53
C SER A 302 -19.17 12.77 4.78
N LYS A 303 -20.21 11.93 4.63
CA LYS A 303 -21.00 11.41 5.74
C LYS A 303 -20.33 10.23 6.40
N ALA A 304 -20.39 10.14 7.73
CA ALA A 304 -19.99 8.95 8.46
C ALA A 304 -21.25 8.12 8.76
N PHE A 305 -21.35 6.93 8.16
CA PHE A 305 -22.43 5.97 8.43
C PHE A 305 -21.98 5.01 9.52
N ILE A 306 -22.74 4.94 10.62
CA ILE A 306 -22.41 4.12 11.79
C ILE A 306 -23.35 2.92 11.80
N ARG A 307 -22.82 1.74 11.65
CA ARG A 307 -23.60 0.51 11.49
C ARG A 307 -24.08 -0.04 12.80
N PHE A 308 -25.35 -0.39 12.83
CA PHE A 308 -26.03 -1.14 13.87
C PHE A 308 -26.70 -2.34 13.23
N GLN A 309 -26.76 -3.45 13.96
CA GLN A 309 -27.38 -4.67 13.43
C GLN A 309 -28.89 -4.49 13.30
N ASN A 310 -29.54 -4.00 14.34
CA ASN A 310 -31.00 -3.83 14.40
C ASN A 310 -31.41 -2.65 15.30
N PHE A 311 -32.70 -2.40 15.43
CA PHE A 311 -33.22 -1.33 16.30
C PHE A 311 -33.02 -1.59 17.80
N ASN A 312 -32.97 -2.85 18.23
CA ASN A 312 -32.72 -3.16 19.65
C ASN A 312 -31.31 -2.72 20.06
N GLU A 313 -30.31 -2.94 19.22
CA GLU A 313 -28.94 -2.42 19.44
C GLU A 313 -28.93 -0.87 19.47
N LEU A 314 -29.65 -0.24 18.52
CA LEU A 314 -29.79 1.22 18.51
C LEU A 314 -30.45 1.75 19.78
N PHE A 315 -31.49 1.11 20.30
CA PHE A 315 -32.15 1.52 21.56
C PHE A 315 -31.18 1.38 22.74
N GLN A 316 -30.42 0.32 22.82
CA GLN A 316 -29.38 0.19 23.83
C GLN A 316 -28.40 1.36 23.77
N PHE A 317 -27.97 1.74 22.58
CA PHE A 317 -27.09 2.90 22.38
C PHE A 317 -27.73 4.24 22.75
N VAL A 318 -28.97 4.49 22.36
CA VAL A 318 -29.66 5.79 22.55
C VAL A 318 -30.16 6.00 23.99
N PHE A 319 -30.59 4.92 24.68
CA PHE A 319 -31.24 5.01 25.98
C PHE A 319 -30.39 4.51 27.14
N ASN A 320 -29.36 3.67 26.90
CA ASN A 320 -28.42 3.30 27.94
C ASN A 320 -27.27 4.32 28.00
N GLU A 321 -27.15 4.99 29.15
CA GLU A 321 -26.01 5.88 29.43
C GLU A 321 -24.66 5.13 29.61
N TYR A 322 -24.65 3.85 29.32
CA TYR A 322 -23.49 2.97 29.56
C TYR A 322 -22.25 3.36 28.75
N TYR A 323 -22.45 3.93 27.56
CA TYR A 323 -21.38 4.43 26.71
C TYR A 323 -21.54 5.95 26.58
N ASN A 324 -20.63 6.71 27.16
CA ASN A 324 -20.54 8.15 26.95
C ASN A 324 -19.92 8.45 25.56
N ILE A 325 -20.49 7.83 24.51
CA ILE A 325 -19.99 7.90 23.13
C ILE A 325 -20.46 9.21 22.51
N ASP A 326 -19.50 10.07 22.19
CA ASP A 326 -19.74 11.34 21.50
C ASP A 326 -19.46 11.21 20.00
N LEU A 327 -20.52 11.32 19.20
CA LEU A 327 -20.46 11.28 17.73
C LEU A 327 -20.43 12.69 17.10
N THR A 328 -20.39 13.74 17.88
CA THR A 328 -20.48 15.13 17.38
C THR A 328 -19.28 15.55 16.54
N SER A 329 -18.13 14.91 16.75
CA SER A 329 -16.92 15.15 15.95
C SER A 329 -16.95 14.53 14.55
N LEU A 330 -17.92 13.64 14.27
CA LEU A 330 -18.07 13.04 12.96
C LEU A 330 -18.80 13.99 12.00
N PRO A 331 -18.35 14.14 10.77
CA PRO A 331 -19.03 14.96 9.78
C PRO A 331 -20.37 14.30 9.41
N GLN A 332 -21.49 14.99 9.68
CA GLN A 332 -22.84 14.53 9.32
C GLN A 332 -23.06 13.03 9.62
N ALA A 333 -22.97 12.66 10.90
CA ALA A 333 -23.18 11.28 11.34
C ALA A 333 -24.58 10.76 10.95
N VAL A 334 -24.62 9.54 10.43
CA VAL A 334 -25.85 8.83 10.05
C VAL A 334 -25.79 7.42 10.64
N ILE A 335 -26.77 7.07 11.45
CA ILE A 335 -26.94 5.69 11.91
C ILE A 335 -27.42 4.85 10.72
N PHE A 336 -26.82 3.68 10.51
CA PHE A 336 -27.19 2.75 9.44
C PHE A 336 -27.64 1.41 10.06
N ILE A 337 -28.94 1.10 9.95
CA ILE A 337 -29.53 -0.16 10.45
C ILE A 337 -29.47 -1.20 9.33
N ASN A 338 -28.84 -2.32 9.63
CA ASN A 338 -28.68 -3.44 8.68
C ASN A 338 -29.94 -4.29 8.52
N ASP A 339 -30.67 -4.51 9.61
CA ASP A 339 -31.83 -5.39 9.67
C ASP A 339 -32.98 -4.64 10.38
N ILE A 340 -34.14 -4.58 9.73
CA ILE A 340 -35.35 -3.95 10.27
C ILE A 340 -36.50 -4.94 10.45
N THR A 341 -36.22 -6.23 10.50
CA THR A 341 -37.25 -7.28 10.67
C THR A 341 -38.00 -7.15 11.98
N ASP A 342 -37.37 -6.67 13.03
CA ASP A 342 -37.98 -6.35 14.33
C ASP A 342 -39.12 -5.29 14.22
N ILE A 343 -39.06 -4.38 13.26
CA ILE A 343 -40.16 -3.45 12.95
C ILE A 343 -41.27 -4.14 12.15
N SER A 344 -40.91 -4.93 11.14
CA SER A 344 -41.88 -5.61 10.26
C SER A 344 -42.73 -6.64 11.02
N THR A 345 -42.16 -7.25 12.06
CA THR A 345 -42.86 -8.19 12.97
C THR A 345 -43.65 -7.49 14.07
N ARG A 346 -43.63 -6.15 14.17
CA ARG A 346 -44.24 -5.35 15.19
C ARG A 346 -43.76 -5.62 16.62
N GLU A 347 -42.56 -6.11 16.77
CA GLU A 347 -41.93 -6.38 18.08
C GLU A 347 -41.47 -5.06 18.75
N VAL A 348 -41.31 -3.99 17.95
CA VAL A 348 -40.82 -2.68 18.44
C VAL A 348 -41.96 -1.75 18.75
N ASN A 349 -41.91 -1.11 19.94
CA ASN A 349 -42.88 -0.16 20.38
C ASN A 349 -42.73 1.18 19.63
N PHE A 350 -43.81 1.66 19.00
CA PHE A 350 -43.82 2.91 18.22
C PHE A 350 -43.43 4.16 19.04
N ASN A 351 -43.86 4.25 20.32
CA ASN A 351 -43.46 5.35 21.18
C ASN A 351 -41.96 5.36 21.47
N LEU A 352 -41.35 4.19 21.58
CA LEU A 352 -39.91 4.07 21.79
C LEU A 352 -39.16 4.50 20.54
N LEU A 353 -39.63 4.12 19.34
CA LEU A 353 -39.09 4.56 18.04
C LEU A 353 -39.16 6.10 17.91
N ASN A 354 -40.28 6.72 18.20
CA ASN A 354 -40.45 8.17 18.14
C ASN A 354 -39.45 8.90 19.03
N ARG A 355 -39.32 8.47 20.28
CA ARG A 355 -38.33 9.03 21.21
C ARG A 355 -36.88 8.82 20.72
N CYS A 356 -36.60 7.69 20.10
CA CYS A 356 -35.29 7.41 19.51
C CYS A 356 -35.00 8.39 18.37
N PHE A 357 -35.96 8.59 17.46
CA PHE A 357 -35.81 9.52 16.33
C PHE A 357 -35.62 10.98 16.82
N GLU A 358 -36.40 11.42 17.82
CA GLU A 358 -36.24 12.73 18.44
C GLU A 358 -34.83 12.93 18.97
N LYS A 359 -34.33 12.01 19.81
CA LYS A 359 -32.99 12.10 20.40
C LYS A 359 -31.87 12.12 19.36
N LEU A 360 -32.01 11.35 18.28
CA LEU A 360 -31.03 11.34 17.19
C LEU A 360 -31.03 12.68 16.43
N PHE A 361 -32.24 13.18 16.13
CA PHE A 361 -32.39 14.41 15.32
C PHE A 361 -32.06 15.67 16.10
N GLU A 362 -32.26 15.70 17.39
CA GLU A 362 -31.75 16.77 18.28
C GLU A 362 -30.24 16.88 18.26
N LYS A 363 -29.52 15.71 18.17
CA LYS A 363 -28.08 15.67 18.04
C LYS A 363 -27.56 15.81 16.58
N ASN A 364 -28.45 16.15 15.63
CA ASN A 364 -28.16 16.22 14.21
C ASN A 364 -27.64 14.90 13.59
N ILE A 365 -28.03 13.76 14.12
CA ILE A 365 -27.69 12.44 13.60
C ILE A 365 -28.82 11.95 12.69
N GLY A 366 -28.51 11.58 11.45
CA GLY A 366 -29.46 10.99 10.50
C GLY A 366 -29.68 9.50 10.75
N LEU A 367 -30.72 8.92 10.12
CA LEU A 367 -31.03 7.49 10.20
C LEU A 367 -31.19 6.90 8.81
N ALA A 368 -30.36 5.92 8.46
CA ALA A 368 -30.45 5.12 7.26
C ALA A 368 -30.91 3.69 7.61
N MET A 369 -31.74 3.10 6.77
CA MET A 369 -32.31 1.77 6.98
C MET A 369 -32.19 0.95 5.70
N ARG A 370 -31.62 -0.24 5.82
CA ARG A 370 -31.51 -1.20 4.72
C ARG A 370 -32.84 -1.93 4.56
N LEU A 371 -33.29 -2.04 3.30
CA LEU A 371 -34.55 -2.66 2.92
C LEU A 371 -34.24 -3.83 1.98
N THR A 372 -34.69 -5.02 2.37
CA THR A 372 -34.51 -6.26 1.61
C THR A 372 -35.78 -6.72 0.90
N SER A 373 -36.92 -6.14 1.25
CA SER A 373 -38.23 -6.50 0.69
C SER A 373 -39.20 -5.32 0.59
N THR A 374 -40.23 -5.48 -0.24
CA THR A 374 -41.33 -4.50 -0.36
C THR A 374 -42.18 -4.43 0.93
N ASN A 375 -42.27 -5.51 1.69
CA ASN A 375 -43.01 -5.52 2.96
C ASN A 375 -42.33 -4.68 4.01
N GLU A 376 -41.01 -4.78 4.14
CA GLU A 376 -40.22 -3.92 5.03
C GLU A 376 -40.38 -2.45 4.65
N PHE A 377 -40.36 -2.14 3.33
CA PHE A 377 -40.59 -0.79 2.85
C PHE A 377 -41.97 -0.25 3.27
N GLU A 378 -43.06 -1.02 3.11
CA GLU A 378 -44.40 -0.57 3.47
C GLU A 378 -44.49 -0.31 4.99
N SER A 379 -43.94 -1.21 5.82
CA SER A 379 -43.92 -1.06 7.27
C SER A 379 -43.18 0.20 7.73
N ILE A 380 -41.97 0.42 7.27
CA ILE A 380 -41.16 1.58 7.69
C ILE A 380 -41.71 2.90 7.11
N LYS A 381 -42.27 2.86 5.90
CA LYS A 381 -42.93 4.04 5.28
C LYS A 381 -44.04 4.59 6.16
N GLU A 382 -44.92 3.73 6.69
CA GLU A 382 -46.01 4.13 7.56
C GLU A 382 -45.47 4.79 8.82
N ILE A 383 -44.48 4.23 9.47
CA ILE A 383 -43.85 4.73 10.69
C ILE A 383 -43.23 6.12 10.44
N ILE A 384 -42.43 6.24 9.37
CA ILE A 384 -41.80 7.51 9.02
C ILE A 384 -42.85 8.61 8.74
N LEU A 385 -43.90 8.27 7.98
CA LEU A 385 -44.96 9.24 7.66
C LEU A 385 -45.74 9.68 8.88
N LEU A 386 -46.04 8.77 9.82
CA LEU A 386 -46.68 9.08 11.10
C LEU A 386 -45.80 10.03 11.93
N PHE A 387 -44.50 9.70 12.07
CA PHE A 387 -43.52 10.55 12.76
C PHE A 387 -43.46 11.96 12.17
N LEU A 388 -43.29 12.07 10.84
CA LEU A 388 -43.17 13.34 10.15
C LEU A 388 -44.47 14.14 10.16
N ASN A 389 -45.66 13.52 10.31
CA ASN A 389 -46.95 14.21 10.44
C ASN A 389 -47.13 14.82 11.83
N SER A 390 -46.63 14.15 12.88
CA SER A 390 -46.65 14.66 14.24
C SER A 390 -45.57 15.73 14.51
N HIS A 391 -44.52 15.77 13.69
CA HIS A 391 -43.37 16.68 13.88
C HIS A 391 -43.13 17.54 12.62
N GLN A 392 -43.98 18.55 12.43
CA GLN A 392 -43.94 19.36 11.19
C GLN A 392 -42.66 20.18 11.04
N ASP A 393 -41.98 20.57 12.09
CA ASP A 393 -40.70 21.30 12.07
C ASP A 393 -39.59 20.51 11.36
N TYR A 394 -39.60 19.21 11.45
CA TYR A 394 -38.66 18.37 10.76
C TYR A 394 -38.94 18.25 9.26
N LYS A 395 -40.15 18.52 8.78
CA LYS A 395 -40.46 18.54 7.34
C LYS A 395 -39.82 19.70 6.59
N MET A 396 -39.63 20.83 7.28
CA MET A 396 -39.19 22.09 6.65
C MET A 396 -37.68 22.26 6.57
N ASN A 397 -36.91 21.54 7.37
CA ASN A 397 -35.46 21.69 7.42
C ASN A 397 -34.78 20.93 6.28
N LYS A 398 -34.46 21.64 5.19
CA LYS A 398 -33.83 21.08 3.96
C LYS A 398 -32.34 20.69 4.10
N LYS A 399 -31.67 21.14 5.18
CA LYS A 399 -30.19 21.01 5.29
C LYS A 399 -29.75 19.66 5.84
N MET A 400 -30.60 18.88 6.48
CA MET A 400 -30.24 17.65 7.16
C MET A 400 -30.95 16.44 6.54
N VAL A 401 -30.18 15.36 6.29
CA VAL A 401 -30.74 14.05 5.94
C VAL A 401 -31.26 13.42 7.22
N LYS A 402 -32.58 13.32 7.38
CA LYS A 402 -33.20 12.73 8.58
C LYS A 402 -33.43 11.24 8.40
N PHE A 403 -34.07 10.85 7.30
CA PHE A 403 -34.30 9.47 6.95
C PHE A 403 -33.69 9.14 5.59
N MET A 404 -33.07 7.97 5.50
CA MET A 404 -32.53 7.41 4.26
C MET A 404 -32.99 5.95 4.12
N LEU A 405 -33.65 5.63 3.02
CA LEU A 405 -34.05 4.27 2.68
C LEU A 405 -33.05 3.71 1.68
N VAL A 406 -32.39 2.62 2.05
CA VAL A 406 -31.33 1.98 1.27
C VAL A 406 -31.86 0.62 0.75
N PHE A 407 -32.28 0.58 -0.50
CA PHE A 407 -32.79 -0.62 -1.13
C PHE A 407 -31.67 -1.57 -1.52
N GLU A 408 -31.79 -2.82 -1.13
CA GLU A 408 -30.82 -3.84 -1.45
C GLU A 408 -31.10 -4.47 -2.81
N THR A 409 -30.21 -4.24 -3.78
CA THR A 409 -30.41 -4.71 -5.17
C THR A 409 -30.13 -6.20 -5.37
N GLU A 410 -29.56 -6.89 -4.36
CA GLU A 410 -29.39 -8.35 -4.40
C GLU A 410 -30.70 -9.09 -4.12
N ASN A 411 -31.55 -8.54 -3.26
CA ASN A 411 -32.80 -9.16 -2.82
C ASN A 411 -34.07 -8.53 -3.45
N MET A 412 -33.97 -7.28 -3.94
CA MET A 412 -35.08 -6.60 -4.53
C MET A 412 -34.87 -6.36 -6.02
N SER A 413 -35.91 -6.59 -6.82
CA SER A 413 -35.85 -6.27 -8.26
C SER A 413 -35.83 -4.75 -8.48
N VAL A 414 -35.19 -4.32 -9.55
CA VAL A 414 -35.15 -2.90 -9.94
C VAL A 414 -36.55 -2.31 -10.13
N ASN A 415 -37.51 -3.11 -10.64
CA ASN A 415 -38.88 -2.69 -10.80
C ASN A 415 -39.58 -2.44 -9.46
N ASP A 416 -39.41 -3.34 -8.49
CA ASP A 416 -39.97 -3.18 -7.15
C ASP A 416 -39.38 -1.94 -6.45
N ILE A 417 -38.06 -1.76 -6.54
CA ILE A 417 -37.38 -0.57 -6.03
C ILE A 417 -37.95 0.71 -6.65
N HIS A 418 -38.14 0.70 -7.98
CA HIS A 418 -38.73 1.86 -8.68
C HIS A 418 -40.17 2.16 -8.23
N LEU A 419 -40.99 1.11 -8.07
CA LEU A 419 -42.36 1.25 -7.57
C LEU A 419 -42.39 1.78 -6.15
N CYS A 420 -41.53 1.29 -5.26
CA CYS A 420 -41.39 1.80 -3.89
C CYS A 420 -40.97 3.28 -3.88
N HIS A 421 -40.02 3.65 -4.73
CA HIS A 421 -39.57 5.03 -4.87
C HIS A 421 -40.70 5.97 -5.32
N LEU A 422 -41.49 5.57 -6.32
CA LEU A 422 -42.61 6.38 -6.81
C LEU A 422 -43.70 6.62 -5.75
N LYS A 423 -43.93 5.67 -4.84
CA LYS A 423 -44.95 5.80 -3.76
C LYS A 423 -44.67 6.95 -2.78
N ILE A 424 -43.42 7.36 -2.60
CA ILE A 424 -43.02 8.39 -1.62
C ILE A 424 -42.36 9.61 -2.25
N LYS A 425 -41.73 9.52 -3.44
CA LYS A 425 -40.87 10.56 -4.07
C LYS A 425 -41.47 11.98 -4.01
N ASN A 426 -42.78 12.11 -4.14
CA ASN A 426 -43.46 13.40 -4.17
C ASN A 426 -44.04 13.82 -2.81
N LYS A 427 -43.94 12.97 -1.77
CA LYS A 427 -44.66 13.20 -0.51
C LYS A 427 -43.81 13.87 0.59
N ASN A 428 -42.47 13.68 0.58
CA ASN A 428 -41.64 14.29 1.62
C ASN A 428 -40.17 14.47 1.19
N LYS A 429 -39.67 15.71 1.34
CA LYS A 429 -38.27 16.08 1.06
C LYS A 429 -37.30 15.69 2.17
N ALA A 430 -37.77 15.24 3.32
CA ALA A 430 -36.93 14.79 4.43
C ALA A 430 -36.41 13.36 4.27
N ILE A 431 -36.90 12.61 3.26
CA ILE A 431 -36.51 11.23 2.99
C ILE A 431 -35.57 11.20 1.80
N ARG A 432 -34.44 10.50 1.94
CA ARG A 432 -33.50 10.20 0.86
C ARG A 432 -33.62 8.75 0.43
N TYR A 433 -33.32 8.52 -0.83
CA TYR A 433 -33.41 7.21 -1.46
C TYR A 433 -32.05 6.77 -1.97
N SER A 434 -31.68 5.55 -1.64
CA SER A 434 -30.36 5.01 -1.94
C SER A 434 -30.49 3.53 -2.32
N ILE A 435 -29.49 3.02 -3.02
CA ILE A 435 -29.40 1.59 -3.35
C ILE A 435 -28.02 1.05 -3.06
N THR A 436 -27.93 -0.26 -2.85
CA THR A 436 -26.68 -0.99 -2.96
C THR A 436 -26.39 -1.26 -4.45
N VAL A 437 -25.12 -1.31 -4.84
CA VAL A 437 -24.73 -1.47 -6.27
C VAL A 437 -24.46 -2.93 -6.63
N GLU A 438 -24.19 -3.78 -5.67
CA GLU A 438 -23.72 -5.16 -5.84
C GLU A 438 -24.69 -5.98 -6.69
N GLY A 439 -25.98 -5.94 -6.41
CA GLY A 439 -26.99 -6.68 -7.18
C GLY A 439 -27.08 -6.22 -8.64
N LEU A 440 -26.87 -4.93 -8.91
CA LEU A 440 -26.82 -4.42 -10.30
C LEU A 440 -25.59 -4.93 -11.04
N LEU A 441 -24.46 -5.06 -10.37
CA LEU A 441 -23.24 -5.61 -10.95
C LEU A 441 -23.36 -7.09 -11.27
N HIS A 442 -24.14 -7.85 -10.48
CA HIS A 442 -24.39 -9.27 -10.71
C HIS A 442 -25.38 -9.51 -11.86
N GLN A 443 -26.40 -8.67 -11.96
CA GLN A 443 -27.46 -8.83 -12.96
C GLN A 443 -27.05 -8.41 -14.37
N ASN A 444 -26.08 -7.52 -14.48
CA ASN A 444 -25.66 -6.97 -15.77
C ASN A 444 -24.45 -7.70 -16.36
N SER A 445 -24.49 -7.94 -17.67
CA SER A 445 -23.40 -8.56 -18.43
C SER A 445 -22.20 -7.65 -18.66
N SER A 446 -22.33 -6.35 -18.41
CA SER A 446 -21.26 -5.36 -18.54
C SER A 446 -21.38 -4.25 -17.49
N ILE A 447 -20.24 -3.70 -17.11
CA ILE A 447 -20.19 -2.59 -16.15
C ILE A 447 -20.83 -1.31 -16.72
N ASP A 448 -20.73 -1.10 -18.04
CA ASP A 448 -21.32 0.07 -18.71
C ASP A 448 -22.85 0.08 -18.58
N ARG A 449 -23.49 -1.10 -18.67
CA ARG A 449 -24.95 -1.23 -18.43
C ARG A 449 -25.33 -0.89 -17.00
N THR A 450 -24.48 -1.26 -16.04
CA THR A 450 -24.68 -0.88 -14.64
C THR A 450 -24.61 0.63 -14.46
N TYR A 451 -23.64 1.30 -15.07
CA TYR A 451 -23.54 2.76 -15.03
C TYR A 451 -24.76 3.45 -15.66
N ASP A 452 -25.21 2.97 -16.82
CA ASP A 452 -26.41 3.50 -17.49
C ASP A 452 -27.67 3.31 -16.62
N MET A 453 -27.80 2.16 -15.97
CA MET A 453 -28.92 1.89 -15.06
C MET A 453 -28.88 2.82 -13.84
N MET A 454 -27.72 2.98 -13.22
CA MET A 454 -27.55 3.92 -12.09
C MET A 454 -27.92 5.36 -12.49
N LYS A 455 -27.50 5.82 -13.69
CA LYS A 455 -27.87 7.16 -14.20
C LYS A 455 -29.37 7.31 -14.42
N ARG A 456 -30.02 6.28 -14.96
CA ARG A 456 -31.49 6.29 -15.17
C ARG A 456 -32.27 6.30 -13.87
N LEU A 457 -31.86 5.51 -12.89
CA LEU A 457 -32.50 5.45 -11.58
C LEU A 457 -32.32 6.74 -10.77
N ASN A 458 -31.17 7.40 -10.91
CA ASN A 458 -30.83 8.69 -10.33
C ASN A 458 -31.18 8.82 -8.83
N PHE A 459 -30.70 7.87 -8.02
CA PHE A 459 -30.84 7.88 -6.57
C PHE A 459 -29.98 8.96 -5.90
N ASP A 460 -30.29 9.27 -4.64
CA ASP A 460 -29.52 10.24 -3.85
C ASP A 460 -28.12 9.70 -3.49
N TYR A 461 -28.02 8.40 -3.13
CA TYR A 461 -26.75 7.73 -2.84
C TYR A 461 -26.68 6.32 -3.38
N TYR A 462 -25.44 5.87 -3.64
CA TYR A 462 -25.07 4.53 -4.10
C TYR A 462 -24.08 3.92 -3.12
N PHE A 463 -24.48 2.86 -2.41
CA PHE A 463 -23.62 2.14 -1.48
C PHE A 463 -22.83 1.08 -2.23
N ILE A 464 -21.51 1.06 -2.07
CA ILE A 464 -20.61 0.13 -2.75
C ILE A 464 -19.73 -0.58 -1.74
N ASP A 465 -19.79 -1.92 -1.76
CA ASP A 465 -18.86 -2.80 -1.07
C ASP A 465 -17.74 -3.21 -2.01
N ILE A 466 -16.54 -2.69 -1.78
CA ILE A 466 -15.41 -2.85 -2.70
C ILE A 466 -14.80 -4.24 -2.60
N GLU A 467 -14.82 -4.90 -1.45
CA GLU A 467 -14.34 -6.28 -1.32
C GLU A 467 -15.12 -7.22 -2.25
N ASN A 468 -16.42 -6.98 -2.38
CA ASN A 468 -17.28 -7.73 -3.31
C ASN A 468 -17.02 -7.38 -4.78
N LEU A 469 -16.52 -6.18 -5.09
CA LEU A 469 -16.13 -5.82 -6.46
C LEU A 469 -14.93 -6.64 -6.96
N GLU A 470 -13.98 -6.96 -6.11
CA GLU A 470 -12.76 -7.67 -6.51
C GLU A 470 -12.98 -9.18 -6.68
N THR A 471 -13.77 -9.80 -5.82
CA THR A 471 -13.96 -11.25 -5.81
C THR A 471 -14.84 -11.77 -6.95
N LYS A 472 -15.74 -10.93 -7.48
CA LYS A 472 -16.76 -11.36 -8.49
C LYS A 472 -16.57 -10.74 -9.88
N ASN A 473 -15.67 -9.79 -10.06
CA ASN A 473 -15.54 -9.07 -11.34
C ASN A 473 -14.21 -9.29 -12.05
N SER A 474 -14.08 -10.43 -12.71
CA SER A 474 -13.17 -10.55 -13.87
C SER A 474 -13.44 -9.51 -14.98
N LEU A 475 -14.55 -8.76 -14.92
CA LEU A 475 -14.94 -7.73 -15.89
C LEU A 475 -14.24 -6.39 -15.68
N ILE A 476 -14.02 -5.98 -14.42
CA ILE A 476 -13.25 -4.78 -14.09
C ILE A 476 -11.75 -5.03 -14.33
N THR A 477 -11.28 -6.23 -14.01
CA THR A 477 -9.86 -6.62 -14.16
C THR A 477 -9.43 -6.89 -15.60
N LYS A 478 -10.35 -7.21 -16.52
CA LYS A 478 -10.01 -7.48 -17.93
C LYS A 478 -9.65 -6.24 -18.75
N ARG A 479 -10.01 -5.05 -18.33
CA ARG A 479 -9.78 -3.83 -19.13
C ARG A 479 -8.42 -3.15 -18.94
N LYS A 480 -7.67 -3.38 -17.83
CA LYS A 480 -6.35 -2.71 -17.65
C LYS A 480 -5.34 -3.55 -16.86
N SER A 481 -4.25 -3.86 -17.52
CA SER A 481 -3.01 -4.45 -16.99
C SER A 481 -2.19 -3.53 -16.06
N TYR A 482 -2.81 -2.58 -15.37
CA TYR A 482 -2.13 -1.62 -14.47
C TYR A 482 -2.15 -2.05 -12.99
N LEU A 483 -2.56 -3.28 -12.71
CA LEU A 483 -2.94 -3.75 -11.39
C LEU A 483 -1.79 -4.37 -10.58
N HIS A 484 -0.64 -3.72 -10.48
CA HIS A 484 0.36 -4.20 -9.53
C HIS A 484 0.51 -3.36 -8.26
N SER A 485 -0.25 -2.27 -8.10
CA SER A 485 -0.22 -1.45 -6.88
C SER A 485 -1.52 -0.73 -6.54
N SER A 486 -2.67 -1.11 -7.12
CA SER A 486 -3.93 -0.44 -6.79
C SER A 486 -4.38 -0.84 -5.38
N THR A 487 -4.46 0.14 -4.51
CA THR A 487 -5.23 0.02 -3.28
C THR A 487 -6.70 -0.15 -3.65
N HIS A 488 -7.51 -0.76 -2.77
CA HIS A 488 -8.97 -0.80 -2.94
C HIS A 488 -9.57 0.60 -3.21
N PHE A 489 -8.95 1.66 -2.69
CA PHE A 489 -9.34 3.05 -2.94
C PHE A 489 -9.14 3.51 -4.39
N GLU A 490 -8.11 3.06 -5.08
CA GLU A 490 -7.93 3.39 -6.50
C GLU A 490 -8.99 2.72 -7.36
N ASN A 491 -9.40 1.49 -7.03
CA ASN A 491 -10.50 0.81 -7.72
C ASN A 491 -11.84 1.54 -7.49
N TYR A 492 -12.10 1.98 -6.26
CA TYR A 492 -13.28 2.78 -5.93
C TYR A 492 -13.30 4.11 -6.67
N LYS A 493 -12.21 4.85 -6.64
CA LYS A 493 -12.03 6.09 -7.37
C LYS A 493 -12.26 5.91 -8.86
N GLN A 494 -11.67 4.87 -9.46
CA GLN A 494 -11.83 4.58 -10.87
C GLN A 494 -13.28 4.24 -11.22
N PHE A 495 -13.96 3.44 -10.39
CA PHE A 495 -15.37 3.12 -10.56
C PHE A 495 -16.25 4.39 -10.58
N ILE A 496 -16.01 5.31 -9.63
CA ILE A 496 -16.73 6.59 -9.56
C ILE A 496 -16.49 7.42 -10.83
N LEU A 497 -15.23 7.57 -11.24
CA LEU A 497 -14.86 8.36 -12.42
C LEU A 497 -15.47 7.79 -13.70
N ASP A 498 -15.41 6.47 -13.90
CA ASP A 498 -15.94 5.80 -15.07
C ASP A 498 -17.49 5.86 -15.11
N SER A 499 -18.14 5.88 -13.95
CA SER A 499 -19.60 6.00 -13.87
C SER A 499 -20.15 7.33 -14.43
N GLY A 500 -19.36 8.40 -14.37
CA GLY A 500 -19.79 9.76 -14.71
C GLY A 500 -20.90 10.33 -13.81
N ILE A 501 -21.14 9.70 -12.64
CA ILE A 501 -22.06 10.16 -11.60
C ILE A 501 -21.28 11.03 -10.60
N PRO A 502 -21.86 12.11 -10.05
CA PRO A 502 -21.17 12.94 -9.06
C PRO A 502 -20.63 12.11 -7.87
N SER A 503 -19.37 12.28 -7.56
CA SER A 503 -18.69 11.51 -6.50
C SER A 503 -19.38 11.62 -5.12
N THR A 504 -20.03 12.75 -4.86
CA THR A 504 -20.81 13.00 -3.62
C THR A 504 -22.00 12.08 -3.41
N LYS A 505 -22.39 11.32 -4.42
CA LYS A 505 -23.47 10.33 -4.35
C LYS A 505 -22.99 8.94 -3.96
N PHE A 506 -21.68 8.69 -3.89
CA PHE A 506 -21.15 7.37 -3.57
C PHE A 506 -20.81 7.23 -2.10
N VAL A 507 -21.19 6.10 -1.51
CA VAL A 507 -20.87 5.72 -0.14
C VAL A 507 -20.01 4.47 -0.16
N TYR A 508 -18.83 4.57 0.43
CA TYR A 508 -17.97 3.42 0.66
C TYR A 508 -18.56 2.56 1.77
N ASN A 509 -19.11 1.42 1.40
CA ASN A 509 -19.75 0.51 2.35
C ASN A 509 -18.75 -0.53 2.87
N ASN A 510 -18.88 -0.93 4.13
CA ASN A 510 -18.09 -2.00 4.75
C ASN A 510 -16.57 -1.79 4.69
N LEU A 511 -16.09 -0.62 5.13
CA LEU A 511 -14.65 -0.42 5.23
C LEU A 511 -14.02 -1.44 6.19
N SER A 512 -13.15 -2.29 5.67
CA SER A 512 -12.48 -3.34 6.44
C SER A 512 -10.97 -3.14 6.50
N LEU A 513 -10.33 -3.81 7.47
CA LEU A 513 -8.86 -3.86 7.59
C LEU A 513 -8.18 -4.43 6.35
N LYS A 514 -8.87 -5.27 5.57
CA LYS A 514 -8.36 -5.84 4.31
C LYS A 514 -8.15 -4.80 3.21
N CYS A 515 -8.85 -3.66 3.31
CA CYS A 515 -8.67 -2.54 2.40
C CYS A 515 -7.29 -1.87 2.56
N PHE A 516 -6.59 -2.12 3.66
CA PHE A 516 -5.29 -1.57 3.97
C PHE A 516 -4.19 -2.62 3.70
N LYS A 517 -3.24 -2.30 2.85
CA LYS A 517 -2.22 -3.23 2.30
C LYS A 517 -1.34 -3.95 3.31
N TYR A 518 -1.28 -3.50 4.56
CA TYR A 518 -0.22 -3.85 5.51
C TYR A 518 -0.73 -4.38 6.85
N THR A 519 -1.93 -4.93 6.87
CA THR A 519 -2.34 -5.72 8.01
C THR A 519 -1.70 -7.11 7.91
N ASN A 520 -0.76 -7.43 8.77
CA ASN A 520 -0.33 -8.79 8.99
C ASN A 520 -1.55 -9.59 9.46
N ASN A 521 -2.15 -10.40 8.57
CA ASN A 521 -3.26 -11.31 8.87
C ASN A 521 -4.51 -10.67 9.53
N GLY A 522 -4.82 -9.40 9.26
CA GLY A 522 -6.03 -8.75 9.78
C GLY A 522 -5.96 -8.34 11.25
N THR A 523 -4.76 -8.27 11.83
CA THR A 523 -4.56 -7.77 13.20
C THR A 523 -3.97 -6.37 13.20
N TYR A 524 -4.45 -5.52 14.13
CA TYR A 524 -3.84 -4.20 14.41
C TYR A 524 -2.34 -4.34 14.75
N PRO A 525 -1.49 -3.33 14.43
CA PRO A 525 -1.87 -1.92 14.32
C PRO A 525 -2.03 -1.43 12.87
N LEU A 526 -3.16 -0.77 12.62
CA LEU A 526 -3.39 0.02 11.44
C LEU A 526 -2.50 1.27 11.50
N GLN A 527 -1.74 1.58 10.45
CA GLN A 527 -0.89 2.77 10.44
C GLN A 527 -1.72 4.06 10.32
N LEU A 528 -1.36 5.09 11.09
CA LEU A 528 -2.06 6.38 11.10
C LEU A 528 -2.01 7.08 9.75
N SER A 529 -0.89 7.01 9.04
CA SER A 529 -0.74 7.56 7.70
C SER A 529 -1.71 6.92 6.70
N ASP A 530 -2.03 5.63 6.84
CA ASP A 530 -3.02 4.96 6.00
C ASP A 530 -4.43 5.46 6.27
N LEU A 531 -4.77 5.67 7.54
CA LEU A 531 -6.04 6.28 7.93
C LEU A 531 -6.19 7.69 7.37
N VAL A 532 -5.14 8.51 7.43
CA VAL A 532 -5.16 9.87 6.85
C VAL A 532 -5.37 9.80 5.34
N CYS A 533 -4.65 8.94 4.63
CA CYS A 533 -4.83 8.78 3.19
C CYS A 533 -6.23 8.32 2.81
N HIS A 534 -6.83 7.45 3.63
CA HIS A 534 -8.22 7.04 3.48
C HIS A 534 -9.17 8.23 3.62
N LEU A 535 -9.02 9.03 4.70
CA LEU A 535 -9.84 10.22 4.92
C LEU A 535 -9.70 11.23 3.77
N VAL A 536 -8.47 11.46 3.29
CA VAL A 536 -8.20 12.35 2.15
C VAL A 536 -8.89 11.85 0.88
N ALA A 537 -8.83 10.54 0.60
CA ALA A 537 -9.51 9.95 -0.54
C ALA A 537 -11.03 10.12 -0.46
N LEU A 538 -11.61 9.94 0.72
CA LEU A 538 -13.04 10.17 0.96
C LEU A 538 -13.44 11.62 0.78
N MET A 539 -12.64 12.56 1.29
CA MET A 539 -12.88 13.99 1.13
C MET A 539 -12.91 14.42 -0.35
N ARG A 540 -12.16 13.73 -1.20
CA ARG A 540 -12.09 14.01 -2.65
C ARG A 540 -13.13 13.25 -3.48
N TYR A 541 -13.33 11.96 -3.19
CA TYR A 541 -14.00 11.02 -4.10
C TYR A 541 -15.21 10.31 -3.47
N GLY A 542 -15.70 10.71 -2.31
CA GLY A 542 -16.81 10.03 -1.68
C GLY A 542 -17.85 10.94 -1.06
N GLY A 543 -19.11 10.50 -1.05
CA GLY A 543 -20.22 11.14 -0.31
C GLY A 543 -20.34 10.61 1.12
N GLY A 544 -19.67 9.51 1.44
CA GLY A 544 -19.69 8.92 2.77
C GLY A 544 -18.94 7.58 2.87
N VAL A 545 -18.80 7.12 4.11
CA VAL A 545 -18.21 5.81 4.43
C VAL A 545 -18.92 5.20 5.61
N SER A 546 -19.08 3.86 5.63
CA SER A 546 -19.68 3.15 6.77
C SER A 546 -18.62 2.49 7.65
N TYR A 547 -18.78 2.70 8.95
CA TYR A 547 -17.93 2.19 10.03
C TYR A 547 -18.75 1.38 11.00
N GLN A 548 -18.09 0.48 11.71
CA GLN A 548 -18.65 -0.14 12.89
C GLN A 548 -18.56 0.83 14.09
N LEU A 549 -19.54 0.81 14.99
CA LEU A 549 -19.48 1.66 16.16
C LEU A 549 -18.40 1.19 17.13
N ILE A 550 -18.50 -0.07 17.53
CA ILE A 550 -17.63 -0.69 18.53
C ILE A 550 -16.88 -1.87 17.89
N GLU A 551 -15.61 -1.97 18.22
CA GLU A 551 -14.73 -3.06 17.83
C GLU A 551 -15.25 -4.43 18.30
N ASP A 552 -15.35 -5.38 17.37
CA ASP A 552 -15.66 -6.79 17.61
C ASP A 552 -14.65 -7.70 16.87
N GLU A 553 -14.99 -8.97 16.70
CA GLU A 553 -14.14 -9.93 15.97
C GLU A 553 -14.21 -9.78 14.43
N SER A 554 -15.05 -8.87 13.93
CA SER A 554 -15.18 -8.64 12.50
C SER A 554 -13.97 -7.87 11.95
N PRO A 555 -13.68 -7.98 10.64
CA PRO A 555 -12.58 -7.25 10.02
C PRO A 555 -12.90 -5.76 9.76
N PHE A 556 -14.06 -5.27 10.18
CA PHE A 556 -14.50 -3.91 9.86
C PHE A 556 -13.83 -2.88 10.76
N ILE A 557 -13.58 -1.69 10.20
CA ILE A 557 -13.01 -0.57 10.94
C ILE A 557 -14.06 -0.01 11.92
N ALA A 558 -13.70 0.01 13.19
CA ALA A 558 -14.50 0.55 14.26
C ALA A 558 -14.04 1.97 14.66
N LEU A 559 -14.97 2.71 15.27
CA LEU A 559 -14.74 4.06 15.79
C LEU A 559 -14.30 4.03 17.27
N PHE A 560 -14.80 3.07 18.02
CA PHE A 560 -14.55 2.90 19.45
C PHE A 560 -14.10 1.47 19.74
N ASN A 561 -13.30 1.29 20.77
CA ASN A 561 -12.94 -0.03 21.26
C ASN A 561 -14.12 -0.67 22.01
N ARG A 562 -13.96 -1.94 22.43
CA ARG A 562 -14.99 -2.69 23.18
C ARG A 562 -15.39 -2.08 24.53
N TYR A 563 -14.66 -1.13 25.05
CA TYR A 563 -14.93 -0.41 26.29
C TYR A 563 -15.59 0.97 26.06
N GLY A 564 -15.81 1.35 24.80
CA GLY A 564 -16.38 2.64 24.43
C GLY A 564 -15.36 3.79 24.33
N SER A 565 -14.06 3.50 24.41
CA SER A 565 -13.02 4.50 24.26
C SER A 565 -12.71 4.78 22.78
N PRO A 566 -12.47 6.04 22.37
CA PRO A 566 -12.23 6.39 20.97
C PRO A 566 -10.94 5.78 20.42
N LEU A 567 -11.04 5.20 19.24
CA LEU A 567 -9.90 4.70 18.46
C LEU A 567 -9.25 5.85 17.65
N PRO A 568 -8.02 5.66 17.13
CA PRO A 568 -7.26 6.71 16.42
C PRO A 568 -8.05 7.42 15.31
N LEU A 569 -8.95 6.73 14.63
CA LEU A 569 -9.79 7.29 13.59
C LEU A 569 -10.69 8.43 14.12
N MET A 570 -11.23 8.29 15.33
CA MET A 570 -12.04 9.35 15.96
C MET A 570 -11.20 10.60 16.28
N HIS A 571 -9.95 10.41 16.70
CA HIS A 571 -9.03 11.53 16.92
C HIS A 571 -8.65 12.21 15.59
N LEU A 572 -8.46 11.45 14.52
CA LEU A 572 -8.21 12.01 13.19
C LEU A 572 -9.39 12.85 12.70
N TYR A 573 -10.65 12.42 12.91
CA TYR A 573 -11.82 13.23 12.58
C TYR A 573 -11.82 14.59 13.29
N LYS A 574 -11.43 14.63 14.57
CA LYS A 574 -11.26 15.89 15.32
C LYS A 574 -10.15 16.77 14.75
N LEU A 575 -9.05 16.17 14.27
CA LEU A 575 -7.93 16.91 13.69
C LEU A 575 -8.26 17.49 12.32
N ILE A 576 -9.08 16.80 11.52
CA ILE A 576 -9.45 17.26 10.17
C ILE A 576 -10.64 18.23 10.14
N GLU A 577 -11.27 18.51 11.26
CA GLU A 577 -12.45 19.41 11.33
C GLU A 577 -12.16 20.79 10.71
N SER A 578 -10.95 21.32 10.88
CA SER A 578 -10.51 22.61 10.33
C SER A 578 -10.35 22.62 8.81
N PHE A 579 -10.37 21.44 8.18
CA PHE A 579 -10.24 21.29 6.73
C PHE A 579 -11.57 21.06 6.02
N LEU A 580 -12.63 20.79 6.80
CA LEU A 580 -13.96 20.50 6.24
C LEU A 580 -14.62 21.77 5.72
N ASN A 581 -15.16 21.71 4.50
CA ASN A 581 -15.83 22.83 3.77
C ASN A 581 -14.90 24.00 3.39
N GLU A 582 -13.61 23.83 3.55
CA GLU A 582 -12.63 24.86 3.19
C GLU A 582 -11.92 24.49 1.89
N PRO A 583 -11.39 25.48 1.16
CA PRO A 583 -10.45 25.22 0.07
C PRO A 583 -9.24 24.45 0.59
N LEU A 584 -8.86 23.38 -0.09
CA LEU A 584 -7.85 22.44 0.37
C LEU A 584 -6.72 22.27 -0.64
N GLU A 585 -5.49 22.44 -0.19
CA GLU A 585 -4.31 21.98 -0.90
C GLU A 585 -3.92 20.60 -0.39
N ILE A 586 -3.75 19.65 -1.31
CA ILE A 586 -3.44 18.25 -1.01
C ILE A 586 -2.09 17.90 -1.62
N ALA A 587 -1.11 17.60 -0.78
CA ALA A 587 0.19 17.06 -1.17
C ALA A 587 0.33 15.58 -0.75
N ASN A 588 1.43 14.94 -1.15
CA ASN A 588 1.67 13.53 -0.82
C ASN A 588 1.90 13.28 0.67
N ASN A 589 2.25 14.32 1.42
CA ASN A 589 2.68 14.23 2.82
C ASN A 589 2.09 15.31 3.74
N PHE A 590 1.23 16.20 3.20
CA PHE A 590 0.49 17.16 4.00
C PHE A 590 -0.83 17.58 3.35
N LEU A 591 -1.76 18.07 4.19
CA LEU A 591 -2.90 18.88 3.80
C LEU A 591 -2.71 20.29 4.32
N MET A 592 -3.20 21.29 3.57
CA MET A 592 -3.21 22.69 3.99
C MET A 592 -4.59 23.30 3.72
N SER A 593 -5.09 24.07 4.67
CA SER A 593 -6.27 24.93 4.51
C SER A 593 -6.07 26.29 5.17
N ARG A 594 -6.89 27.26 4.77
CA ARG A 594 -6.97 28.59 5.41
C ARG A 594 -8.39 28.80 5.91
N LYS A 595 -8.52 29.08 7.20
CA LYS A 595 -9.81 29.32 7.85
C LYS A 595 -9.68 30.42 8.89
N ASP A 596 -10.57 31.40 8.85
CA ASP A 596 -10.63 32.53 9.80
C ASP A 596 -9.28 33.25 9.97
N GLY A 597 -8.52 33.42 8.88
CA GLY A 597 -7.19 34.02 8.90
C GLY A 597 -6.07 33.13 9.44
N ASN A 598 -6.36 31.92 9.89
CA ASN A 598 -5.38 30.94 10.36
C ASN A 598 -4.96 29.99 9.25
N TYR A 599 -3.75 29.43 9.38
CA TYR A 599 -3.21 28.42 8.47
C TYR A 599 -3.18 27.07 9.18
N HIS A 600 -3.82 26.09 8.58
CA HIS A 600 -3.96 24.75 9.13
C HIS A 600 -3.21 23.77 8.28
N PHE A 601 -2.36 22.96 8.90
CA PHE A 601 -1.62 21.87 8.25
C PHE A 601 -1.93 20.56 8.96
N LEU A 602 -2.11 19.49 8.20
CA LEU A 602 -2.07 18.11 8.69
C LEU A 602 -0.89 17.42 8.02
N LEU A 603 0.11 17.06 8.81
CA LEU A 603 1.33 16.41 8.35
C LEU A 603 1.23 14.90 8.57
N PHE A 604 1.62 14.11 7.58
CA PHE A 604 1.66 12.65 7.64
C PHE A 604 2.75 12.10 6.74
N ASN A 605 3.22 10.89 7.01
CA ASN A 605 4.27 10.28 6.20
C ASN A 605 3.74 9.85 4.83
N LYS A 606 4.62 9.85 3.82
CA LYS A 606 4.30 9.25 2.52
C LYS A 606 3.97 7.76 2.68
N ILE A 607 2.98 7.30 1.96
CA ILE A 607 2.51 5.89 1.99
C ILE A 607 3.60 4.88 1.60
N ASN A 608 4.66 5.32 0.92
CA ASN A 608 5.69 4.46 0.35
C ASN A 608 6.83 4.08 1.32
N ASP A 609 6.98 4.79 2.45
CA ASP A 609 8.11 4.61 3.39
C ASP A 609 7.76 3.75 4.61
N ARG A 610 6.86 2.79 4.44
CA ARG A 610 6.21 2.00 5.51
C ARG A 610 7.11 1.05 6.29
N TYR A 611 8.38 0.94 5.93
CA TYR A 611 9.25 -0.10 6.45
C TYR A 611 10.39 0.42 7.33
N LEU A 612 10.46 1.73 7.52
CA LEU A 612 11.49 2.34 8.35
C LEU A 612 10.87 2.78 9.67
N SER A 613 11.04 1.98 10.72
CA SER A 613 10.56 2.31 12.08
C SER A 613 11.10 3.64 12.61
N ASP A 614 12.18 4.15 12.03
CA ASP A 614 12.87 5.35 12.48
C ASP A 614 12.96 6.46 11.43
N SER A 615 12.25 6.33 10.28
CA SER A 615 12.21 7.41 9.28
C SER A 615 11.60 8.67 9.89
N GLN A 616 12.33 9.77 9.79
CA GLN A 616 11.86 11.07 10.23
C GLN A 616 11.69 11.96 8.99
N GLN A 617 10.60 12.69 8.94
CA GLN A 617 10.38 13.71 7.92
C GLN A 617 10.46 15.08 8.55
N ARG A 618 11.28 15.96 7.97
CA ARG A 618 11.45 17.34 8.44
C ARG A 618 10.62 18.28 7.57
N TYR A 619 9.84 19.12 8.21
CA TYR A 619 9.10 20.19 7.56
C TYR A 619 9.71 21.52 7.96
N VAL A 620 9.94 22.37 6.96
CA VAL A 620 10.51 23.71 7.12
C VAL A 620 9.52 24.70 6.55
N PHE A 621 8.85 25.44 7.44
CA PHE A 621 7.88 26.46 7.07
C PHE A 621 8.57 27.82 6.97
N LYS A 622 8.59 28.39 5.75
CA LYS A 622 9.15 29.71 5.46
C LYS A 622 8.07 30.78 5.50
N ASN A 623 8.48 32.03 5.72
CA ASN A 623 7.61 33.22 5.75
C ASN A 623 6.44 33.08 6.72
N THR A 624 6.70 32.44 7.86
CA THR A 624 5.72 32.34 8.94
C THR A 624 5.36 33.73 9.41
N LEU A 625 4.06 33.98 9.40
CA LEU A 625 3.38 35.25 9.60
C LEU A 625 3.93 36.12 10.73
N SER A 626 3.85 37.44 10.54
CA SER A 626 4.10 38.57 11.47
C SER A 626 4.60 38.26 12.89
N THR A 627 5.30 39.18 13.50
CA THR A 627 5.82 39.12 14.88
C THR A 627 4.84 38.50 15.87
N ASN A 628 5.30 37.42 16.60
CA ASN A 628 4.59 36.74 17.67
C ASN A 628 3.38 35.88 17.24
N SER A 629 3.54 35.01 16.24
CA SER A 629 2.50 34.04 15.89
C SER A 629 2.42 32.89 16.91
N LEU A 630 1.20 32.57 17.35
CA LEU A 630 0.94 31.37 18.15
C LEU A 630 0.82 30.15 17.25
N ILE A 631 1.57 29.13 17.60
CA ILE A 631 1.53 27.84 16.89
C ILE A 631 0.94 26.79 17.82
N ILE A 632 -0.15 26.15 17.38
CA ILE A 632 -0.79 25.05 18.08
C ILE A 632 -0.40 23.77 17.36
N ILE A 633 0.15 22.80 18.07
CA ILE A 633 0.55 21.51 17.53
C ILE A 633 -0.21 20.42 18.26
N LYS A 634 -0.86 19.53 17.51
CA LYS A 634 -1.49 18.33 18.05
C LYS A 634 -0.87 17.11 17.41
N THR A 635 -0.30 16.24 18.21
CA THR A 635 0.41 15.02 17.77
C THR A 635 -0.40 13.78 18.13
N LEU A 636 -0.69 12.97 17.12
CA LEU A 636 -1.31 11.65 17.23
C LEU A 636 -0.26 10.60 16.86
N ASN A 637 0.02 9.67 17.76
CA ASN A 637 1.00 8.59 17.56
C ASN A 637 0.70 7.41 18.52
N HIS A 638 1.60 6.43 18.58
CA HIS A 638 1.46 5.25 19.45
C HIS A 638 1.37 5.58 20.95
N GLU A 639 1.90 6.70 21.38
CA GLU A 639 1.91 7.13 22.78
C GLU A 639 0.71 8.02 23.13
N HIS A 640 0.14 8.69 22.13
CA HIS A 640 -0.90 9.71 22.31
C HIS A 640 -2.05 9.50 21.32
N GLY A 641 -3.20 9.12 21.84
CA GLY A 641 -4.42 8.89 21.05
C GLY A 641 -4.54 7.46 20.46
N ALA A 642 -3.80 6.50 21.01
CA ALA A 642 -3.82 5.09 20.59
C ALA A 642 -4.12 4.18 21.80
N ILE A 643 -5.36 4.21 22.27
CA ILE A 643 -5.85 3.51 23.48
C ILE A 643 -5.52 2.00 23.46
N GLN A 644 -5.49 1.37 22.29
CA GLN A 644 -5.16 -0.05 22.15
C GLN A 644 -3.78 -0.40 22.70
N ASN A 645 -2.86 0.57 22.76
CA ASN A 645 -1.51 0.36 23.32
C ASN A 645 -1.47 0.51 24.85
N LEU A 646 -2.50 1.13 25.44
CA LEU A 646 -2.64 1.30 26.87
C LEU A 646 -3.36 0.13 27.55
N LEU A 647 -4.05 -0.70 26.77
CA LEU A 647 -4.81 -1.84 27.25
C LEU A 647 -3.99 -3.14 27.17
N PRO A 648 -4.22 -4.10 28.10
CA PRO A 648 -3.58 -5.41 28.01
C PRO A 648 -3.94 -6.13 26.71
N GLN A 649 -2.93 -6.52 25.94
CA GLN A 649 -3.12 -7.24 24.67
C GLN A 649 -3.38 -8.73 24.93
N THR A 650 -4.57 -9.08 25.41
CA THR A 650 -4.98 -10.45 25.66
C THR A 650 -6.31 -10.77 24.98
N LYS A 651 -6.51 -12.04 24.62
CA LYS A 651 -7.80 -12.49 24.06
C LYS A 651 -8.93 -12.53 25.10
N GLN A 652 -8.61 -12.50 26.40
CA GLN A 652 -9.61 -12.46 27.45
C GLN A 652 -10.07 -11.04 27.72
N GLN A 653 -11.40 -10.87 27.80
CA GLN A 653 -12.00 -9.62 28.28
C GLN A 653 -11.77 -9.49 29.78
N PHE A 654 -11.12 -8.41 30.20
CA PHE A 654 -11.05 -8.03 31.60
C PHE A 654 -12.16 -7.05 31.90
N TYR A 655 -12.77 -7.19 33.10
CA TYR A 655 -13.59 -6.13 33.62
C TYR A 655 -12.67 -4.97 34.07
N ILE A 656 -12.86 -3.81 33.49
CA ILE A 656 -12.14 -2.58 33.86
C ILE A 656 -13.16 -1.64 34.49
N GLU A 657 -12.88 -1.16 35.69
CA GLU A 657 -13.76 -0.20 36.37
C GLU A 657 -13.88 1.09 35.59
N ARG A 658 -15.05 1.70 35.64
CA ARG A 658 -15.36 2.93 34.88
C ARG A 658 -14.38 4.08 35.21
N SER A 659 -14.01 4.23 36.47
CA SER A 659 -13.02 5.22 36.92
C SER A 659 -11.67 5.08 36.22
N ILE A 660 -11.20 3.85 36.03
CA ILE A 660 -9.94 3.53 35.33
C ILE A 660 -10.09 3.83 33.84
N LEU A 661 -11.21 3.46 33.22
CA LEU A 661 -11.47 3.79 31.83
C LEU A 661 -11.50 5.31 31.59
N ASP A 662 -12.13 6.07 32.47
CA ASP A 662 -12.17 7.53 32.38
C ASP A 662 -10.78 8.18 32.52
N GLU A 663 -9.86 7.58 33.30
CA GLU A 663 -8.45 8.01 33.38
C GLU A 663 -7.69 7.65 32.10
N LEU A 664 -7.88 6.44 31.58
CA LEU A 664 -7.29 6.01 30.31
C LEU A 664 -7.77 6.90 29.16
N ASP A 665 -9.05 7.25 29.11
CA ASP A 665 -9.61 8.10 28.07
C ASP A 665 -9.06 9.54 28.12
N LYS A 666 -8.75 10.07 29.33
CA LYS A 666 -8.03 11.34 29.46
C LYS A 666 -6.61 11.25 28.90
N SER A 667 -5.94 10.14 29.11
CA SER A 667 -4.59 9.88 28.57
C SER A 667 -4.64 9.55 27.07
N ASN A 668 -5.75 9.02 26.56
CA ASN A 668 -5.97 8.67 25.17
C ASN A 668 -6.35 9.89 24.31
N GLN A 669 -5.60 10.98 24.41
CA GLN A 669 -5.80 12.16 23.60
C GLN A 669 -4.55 12.51 22.81
N PRO A 670 -4.67 13.12 21.62
CA PRO A 670 -3.53 13.70 20.93
C PRO A 670 -2.78 14.69 21.83
N LYS A 671 -1.46 14.59 21.90
CA LYS A 671 -0.62 15.53 22.65
C LYS A 671 -0.79 16.93 22.07
N THR A 672 -1.10 17.91 22.91
CA THR A 672 -1.23 19.31 22.48
C THR A 672 -0.06 20.12 23.02
N GLU A 673 0.62 20.83 22.12
CA GLU A 673 1.76 21.70 22.43
C GLU A 673 1.50 23.10 21.86
N LEU A 674 1.97 24.11 22.58
CA LEU A 674 1.91 25.51 22.16
C LEU A 674 3.34 26.02 21.95
N ALA A 675 3.58 26.68 20.85
CA ALA A 675 4.82 27.36 20.55
C ALA A 675 4.56 28.81 20.14
N ILE A 676 5.49 29.69 20.39
CA ILE A 676 5.45 31.10 19.92
C ILE A 676 6.62 31.33 19.01
N GLN A 677 6.37 31.84 17.82
CA GLN A 677 7.42 32.27 16.91
C GLN A 677 7.63 33.78 17.05
N HIS A 678 8.78 34.18 17.54
CA HIS A 678 9.12 35.57 17.78
C HIS A 678 9.74 36.26 16.57
N ASP A 679 10.43 35.48 15.70
CA ASP A 679 11.09 36.01 14.51
C ASP A 679 10.52 35.34 13.25
N HIS A 680 9.84 36.12 12.43
CA HIS A 680 9.22 35.66 11.18
C HIS A 680 10.25 35.43 10.04
N HIS A 681 11.49 35.92 10.19
CA HIS A 681 12.57 35.65 9.21
C HIS A 681 13.20 34.27 9.40
N LEU A 682 13.05 33.66 10.58
CA LEU A 682 13.54 32.31 10.83
C LEU A 682 12.48 31.28 10.45
N PRO A 683 12.84 30.25 9.65
CA PRO A 683 11.89 29.22 9.29
C PRO A 683 11.49 28.38 10.52
N TYR A 684 10.20 28.11 10.68
CA TYR A 684 9.73 27.18 11.70
C TYR A 684 9.96 25.74 11.24
N GLN A 685 10.59 24.94 12.09
CA GLN A 685 10.95 23.57 11.75
C GLN A 685 10.26 22.59 12.68
N ILE A 686 9.72 21.52 12.12
CA ILE A 686 9.13 20.44 12.86
C ILE A 686 9.49 19.09 12.24
N THR A 687 9.74 18.11 13.10
CA THR A 687 10.04 16.74 12.69
C THR A 687 8.84 15.85 12.94
N LEU A 688 8.51 15.02 11.96
CA LEU A 688 7.49 13.99 12.03
C LEU A 688 8.19 12.63 12.11
N LYS A 689 7.89 11.84 13.13
CA LYS A 689 8.40 10.48 13.29
C LYS A 689 7.60 9.51 12.44
N HIS A 690 8.10 8.28 12.29
CA HIS A 690 7.37 7.20 11.65
C HIS A 690 6.02 6.98 12.36
N ASP A 691 4.98 6.73 11.56
CA ASP A 691 3.59 6.51 12.01
C ASP A 691 3.06 7.56 13.00
N GLU A 692 3.43 8.80 12.76
CA GLU A 692 2.98 9.96 13.49
C GLU A 692 2.18 10.88 12.57
N VAL A 693 1.13 11.50 13.10
CA VAL A 693 0.35 12.53 12.41
C VAL A 693 0.37 13.79 13.27
N LYS A 694 0.70 14.93 12.66
CA LYS A 694 0.71 16.21 13.35
C LYS A 694 -0.23 17.21 12.68
N TYR A 695 -1.15 17.73 13.46
CA TYR A 695 -1.90 18.92 13.08
C TYR A 695 -1.20 20.15 13.62
N ILE A 696 -1.03 21.16 12.75
CA ILE A 696 -0.41 22.44 13.09
C ILE A 696 -1.36 23.57 12.70
N CYS A 697 -1.58 24.50 13.59
CA CYS A 697 -2.31 25.71 13.32
C CYS A 697 -1.41 26.92 13.62
N PHE A 698 -1.11 27.72 12.58
CA PHE A 698 -0.46 29.00 12.75
C PHE A 698 -1.54 30.09 12.88
N LYS A 699 -1.55 30.75 14.03
CA LYS A 699 -2.45 31.87 14.32
C LYS A 699 -1.65 33.16 14.28
N PRO A 700 -1.91 34.08 13.31
CA PRO A 700 -1.35 35.42 13.35
C PRO A 700 -1.83 36.13 14.61
N SER A 701 -0.97 36.96 15.21
CA SER A 701 -1.34 37.80 16.37
C SER A 701 -2.27 38.94 15.97
#